data_0fb6aa8f214e1ed705ce3a77af6fe41e
#
_entry.id   0fb6aa8f214e1ed705ce3a77af6fe41e
#
_cell.length_a   1.000
_cell.length_b   1.000
_cell.length_c   1.000
_cell.angle_alpha   90.00
_cell.angle_beta   90.00
_cell.angle_gamma   90.00
#
_symmetry.space_group_name_H-M   'P 1'
#
loop_
_entity.id
_entity.type
_entity.pdbx_description
1 polymer ?
#
loop_
_entity_poly.entity_id
_entity_poly.type
_entity_poly.pdbx_seq_one_letter_code
_entity_poly.pdbx_strand_id
1 'polypeptide(L)'
;LFVVAMTTSPVLAQAGSFGNSVVIDGDALLVGEPNNTFRPGMVYVYKRGGTQAEWAEATIITAPNSDRADGFGAVLALTGNSLLVANREGSVFAFQRDGIGWSFDAMVTEDTSAGIDPRCDFNGYCGVDYGISLAAAGDWVLVGHANVTTDRSRLRPRQRTATDDVPDEPAGEVIAYRRGAQGWAEQQRLSSPVSASADGFGAAMAFVGDKLLVGAPGAESSTGIQGAGRVFEYQMDDGAWRHSGELVSEANTDATFGAPIVPAEGATGVVIGAPFDDQGVGAAFAFAIDDSPDGWADPMRIAHPSGQEGDVFGAAIAMSGDALWIGAPVTRGLETGITYSFSEQGLSEFRFTEDETNNEDSFGHRIVASEGLVAITASGLDHQAGGVFLFEKTSEGQWDHTQTLVSPPDQMGAVLGEELRCQEDGAIEVFECTDVELYAYVPTSLLTAPEDARGVRANDNWGWTDPDTDREYAIVGRNDGTSFIDITDPMNPVLIGDLPKTPRTPRSQLWRDIKTFKNHAYVVADGAGAHGMQIFDLTRLRDVPDPPMKFEPDVLYRGVENNVVESSHNVIINEDTGFAYLTSRGCSGLHMIDINDPQNPEFVGCSEPGSTHDAQCVIYHGTDDNFTGREICLRMSGNRFQISDVTDKSNPVELANASHPNPAYMHQGWLTEDHRYFIMDDESDVIAGNVETTRTLVWNLDDLEDPVLAKEFFGSLPASAHNLYVKGNLTYQANYNYGLHILDVSDPLNPVEVGMFDTSPYRTGAGFGGAWSTYPFFDSGTIIVTSMQEGLFMLKKRVRPIS
;
A
#
# COMPACT_ATOMS: atom_id res chain seq x y z
N LEU A 1 -0.16 18.57 25.99
CA LEU A 1 0.93 17.79 25.39
C LEU A 1 0.30 16.56 24.75
N PHE A 2 -0.15 16.65 23.51
CA PHE A 2 -0.54 15.49 22.71
C PHE A 2 0.61 15.22 21.73
N VAL A 3 1.51 14.35 22.11
CA VAL A 3 2.39 13.65 21.19
C VAL A 3 1.48 12.66 20.45
N VAL A 4 1.13 12.99 19.22
CA VAL A 4 0.63 11.97 18.28
C VAL A 4 1.86 11.14 17.90
N ALA A 5 2.18 10.17 18.73
CA ALA A 5 3.04 9.08 18.32
C ALA A 5 2.26 8.32 17.24
N MET A 6 2.60 8.50 15.98
CA MET A 6 2.28 7.54 14.94
C MET A 6 3.08 6.26 15.27
N THR A 7 2.57 5.48 16.23
CA THR A 7 3.06 4.14 16.45
C THR A 7 2.48 3.29 15.34
N THR A 8 3.33 2.91 14.43
CA THR A 8 3.07 1.91 13.39
C THR A 8 2.37 0.69 14.00
N SER A 9 1.05 0.60 13.77
CA SER A 9 0.33 -0.67 13.98
C SER A 9 0.90 -1.69 13.00
N PRO A 10 0.99 -2.99 13.36
CA PRO A 10 1.33 -4.00 12.38
C PRO A 10 0.28 -3.94 11.26
N VAL A 11 0.76 -3.66 10.08
CA VAL A 11 0.02 -3.67 8.85
C VAL A 11 -0.31 -5.11 8.57
N LEU A 12 -1.57 -5.50 8.70
CA LEU A 12 -2.03 -6.63 7.90
C LEU A 12 -1.87 -6.13 6.46
N ALA A 13 -0.94 -6.74 5.72
CA ALA A 13 -0.68 -6.37 4.35
C ALA A 13 -2.01 -6.30 3.60
N GLN A 14 -2.19 -5.27 2.81
CA GLN A 14 -3.27 -5.24 1.84
C GLN A 14 -3.21 -6.59 1.12
N ALA A 15 -4.32 -7.29 1.00
CA ALA A 15 -4.33 -8.58 0.34
C ALA A 15 -3.58 -8.42 -0.98
N GLY A 16 -2.49 -9.14 -1.14
CA GLY A 16 -1.59 -9.00 -2.26
C GLY A 16 -2.38 -9.17 -3.55
N SER A 17 -1.92 -8.59 -4.62
CA SER A 17 -2.59 -8.71 -5.88
C SER A 17 -2.66 -10.18 -6.30
N PHE A 18 -1.53 -10.80 -6.57
CA PHE A 18 -1.44 -12.19 -7.02
C PHE A 18 -1.48 -13.18 -5.83
N GLY A 19 -2.36 -14.18 -5.91
CA GLY A 19 -2.57 -15.12 -4.82
C GLY A 19 -3.59 -14.68 -3.78
N ASN A 20 -4.35 -13.62 -4.04
CA ASN A 20 -5.45 -13.17 -3.16
C ASN A 20 -6.49 -14.27 -2.95
N SER A 21 -6.78 -15.04 -3.99
CA SER A 21 -7.57 -16.25 -3.95
C SER A 21 -6.89 -17.39 -4.72
N VAL A 22 -7.01 -18.61 -4.22
CA VAL A 22 -6.40 -19.80 -4.83
C VAL A 22 -7.35 -20.97 -4.68
N VAL A 23 -7.50 -21.78 -5.75
CA VAL A 23 -8.20 -23.07 -5.67
C VAL A 23 -7.45 -24.12 -6.48
N ILE A 24 -7.47 -25.37 -6.02
CA ILE A 24 -6.93 -26.54 -6.72
C ILE A 24 -8.07 -27.27 -7.36
N ASP A 25 -7.92 -27.60 -8.64
CA ASP A 25 -8.89 -28.29 -9.48
C ASP A 25 -8.22 -29.48 -10.19
N GLY A 26 -8.08 -30.57 -9.50
CA GLY A 26 -7.38 -31.77 -9.98
C GLY A 26 -5.91 -31.48 -10.31
N ASP A 27 -5.58 -31.41 -11.61
CA ASP A 27 -4.25 -31.10 -12.16
C ASP A 27 -4.06 -29.62 -12.53
N ALA A 28 -5.00 -28.78 -12.14
CA ALA A 28 -4.95 -27.35 -12.37
C ALA A 28 -4.93 -26.56 -11.04
N LEU A 29 -4.23 -25.44 -11.04
CA LEU A 29 -4.22 -24.45 -9.97
C LEU A 29 -4.74 -23.12 -10.54
N LEU A 30 -5.76 -22.55 -9.91
CA LEU A 30 -6.32 -21.27 -10.28
C LEU A 30 -5.95 -20.23 -9.24
N VAL A 31 -5.38 -19.10 -9.69
CA VAL A 31 -4.84 -18.04 -8.83
C VAL A 31 -5.47 -16.70 -9.21
N GLY A 32 -6.17 -16.07 -8.30
CA GLY A 32 -6.79 -14.75 -8.49
C GLY A 32 -5.82 -13.60 -8.23
N GLU A 33 -5.93 -12.57 -9.07
CA GLU A 33 -5.22 -11.28 -8.97
C GLU A 33 -6.20 -10.13 -9.18
N PRO A 34 -6.94 -9.70 -8.13
CA PRO A 34 -8.01 -8.71 -8.27
C PRO A 34 -7.53 -7.25 -8.21
N ASN A 35 -6.34 -6.99 -7.68
CA ASN A 35 -5.91 -5.64 -7.29
C ASN A 35 -5.03 -4.92 -8.32
N ASN A 36 -5.24 -5.20 -9.59
CA ASN A 36 -4.56 -4.48 -10.66
C ASN A 36 -5.07 -3.03 -10.75
N THR A 37 -4.18 -2.11 -11.03
CA THR A 37 -4.48 -0.69 -11.26
C THR A 37 -4.65 -0.40 -12.76
N PHE A 38 -3.77 -0.98 -13.58
CA PHE A 38 -3.67 -0.70 -15.01
C PHE A 38 -4.27 -1.80 -15.88
N ARG A 39 -4.60 -2.94 -15.30
CA ARG A 39 -5.21 -4.11 -15.93
C ARG A 39 -6.53 -4.46 -15.24
N PRO A 40 -7.39 -5.26 -15.88
CA PRO A 40 -8.49 -5.92 -15.18
C PRO A 40 -7.97 -6.84 -14.06
N GLY A 41 -8.84 -7.20 -13.13
CA GLY A 41 -8.63 -8.37 -12.29
C GLY A 41 -8.56 -9.64 -13.14
N MET A 42 -7.77 -10.61 -12.70
CA MET A 42 -7.46 -11.83 -13.48
C MET A 42 -7.53 -13.07 -12.62
N VAL A 43 -7.82 -14.20 -13.28
CA VAL A 43 -7.61 -15.55 -12.73
C VAL A 43 -6.67 -16.30 -13.64
N TYR A 44 -5.48 -16.59 -13.16
CA TYR A 44 -4.48 -17.39 -13.86
C TYR A 44 -4.77 -18.87 -13.65
N VAL A 45 -4.74 -19.65 -14.73
CA VAL A 45 -4.88 -21.09 -14.69
C VAL A 45 -3.54 -21.73 -15.00
N TYR A 46 -2.96 -22.37 -14.01
CA TYR A 46 -1.70 -23.11 -14.15
C TYR A 46 -2.00 -24.60 -14.32
N LYS A 47 -1.21 -25.27 -15.14
CA LYS A 47 -1.24 -26.71 -15.36
C LYS A 47 0.14 -27.31 -15.40
N ARG A 48 0.19 -28.58 -15.12
CA ARG A 48 1.39 -29.37 -15.13
C ARG A 48 1.41 -30.35 -16.31
N GLY A 49 2.52 -30.40 -17.05
CA GLY A 49 2.71 -31.29 -18.20
C GLY A 49 3.02 -32.75 -17.85
N GLY A 50 2.99 -33.10 -16.55
CA GLY A 50 3.29 -34.43 -16.00
C GLY A 50 3.77 -34.33 -14.55
N THR A 51 3.91 -35.45 -13.83
CA THR A 51 4.15 -35.46 -12.37
C THR A 51 5.51 -34.89 -11.92
N GLN A 52 6.41 -34.55 -12.82
CA GLN A 52 7.72 -33.93 -12.51
C GLN A 52 7.98 -32.68 -13.37
N ALA A 53 6.97 -32.21 -14.10
CA ALA A 53 7.08 -30.97 -14.88
C ALA A 53 6.73 -29.77 -14.00
N GLU A 54 7.32 -28.63 -14.29
CA GLU A 54 6.97 -27.34 -13.67
C GLU A 54 5.51 -26.96 -13.99
N TRP A 55 4.89 -26.23 -13.08
CA TRP A 55 3.61 -25.60 -13.32
C TRP A 55 3.79 -24.42 -14.30
N ALA A 56 3.02 -24.43 -15.37
CA ALA A 56 3.06 -23.39 -16.39
C ALA A 56 1.67 -22.75 -16.54
N GLU A 57 1.64 -21.45 -16.81
CA GLU A 57 0.42 -20.75 -17.18
C GLU A 57 -0.17 -21.36 -18.45
N ALA A 58 -1.40 -21.81 -18.37
CA ALA A 58 -2.15 -22.39 -19.48
C ALA A 58 -3.10 -21.39 -20.13
N THR A 59 -3.76 -20.54 -19.31
CA THR A 59 -4.69 -19.50 -19.78
C THR A 59 -4.96 -18.50 -18.63
N ILE A 60 -5.51 -17.35 -19.01
CA ILE A 60 -6.00 -16.32 -18.08
C ILE A 60 -7.51 -16.14 -18.31
N ILE A 61 -8.26 -15.99 -17.24
CA ILE A 61 -9.70 -15.69 -17.25
C ILE A 61 -9.88 -14.24 -16.76
N THR A 62 -10.73 -13.48 -17.45
CA THR A 62 -11.16 -12.12 -17.07
C THR A 62 -12.69 -12.04 -17.07
N ALA A 63 -13.25 -10.99 -16.49
CA ALA A 63 -14.67 -10.73 -16.60
C ALA A 63 -15.08 -10.51 -18.08
N PRO A 64 -16.30 -10.86 -18.51
CA PRO A 64 -16.74 -10.69 -19.89
C PRO A 64 -16.71 -9.26 -20.43
N ASN A 65 -16.94 -8.29 -19.55
CA ASN A 65 -16.86 -6.86 -19.85
C ASN A 65 -15.79 -6.23 -18.94
N SER A 66 -14.60 -6.86 -18.92
CA SER A 66 -13.50 -6.46 -18.06
C SER A 66 -13.08 -5.02 -18.31
N ASP A 67 -12.92 -4.27 -17.23
CA ASP A 67 -12.29 -2.97 -17.22
C ASP A 67 -11.15 -2.97 -16.21
N ARG A 68 -10.31 -1.95 -16.23
CA ARG A 68 -9.22 -1.79 -15.27
C ARG A 68 -9.77 -1.74 -13.85
N ALA A 69 -9.02 -2.34 -12.93
CA ALA A 69 -9.34 -2.30 -11.51
C ALA A 69 -10.77 -2.82 -11.15
N ASP A 70 -11.33 -3.71 -11.98
CA ASP A 70 -12.68 -4.27 -11.78
C ASP A 70 -12.77 -5.27 -10.60
N GLY A 71 -11.63 -5.58 -9.96
CA GLY A 71 -11.57 -6.45 -8.80
C GLY A 71 -11.89 -7.93 -9.08
N PHE A 72 -11.96 -8.37 -10.33
CA PHE A 72 -12.25 -9.74 -10.71
C PHE A 72 -11.17 -10.71 -10.21
N GLY A 73 -11.58 -11.85 -9.65
CA GLY A 73 -10.66 -12.83 -9.05
C GLY A 73 -10.48 -12.64 -7.54
N ALA A 74 -11.27 -11.79 -6.89
CA ALA A 74 -11.19 -11.57 -5.45
C ALA A 74 -11.52 -12.83 -4.64
N VAL A 75 -12.53 -13.59 -5.05
CA VAL A 75 -12.89 -14.88 -4.44
C VAL A 75 -13.17 -15.92 -5.52
N LEU A 76 -12.67 -17.12 -5.29
CA LEU A 76 -12.86 -18.28 -6.17
C LEU A 76 -13.58 -19.41 -5.41
N ALA A 77 -14.53 -20.06 -6.07
CA ALA A 77 -15.14 -21.29 -5.58
C ALA A 77 -15.41 -22.27 -6.73
N LEU A 78 -15.28 -23.56 -6.42
CA LEU A 78 -15.54 -24.65 -7.39
C LEU A 78 -16.76 -25.46 -6.97
N THR A 79 -17.63 -25.80 -7.89
CA THR A 79 -18.69 -26.76 -7.67
C THR A 79 -18.95 -27.58 -8.93
N GLY A 80 -18.75 -28.90 -8.86
CA GLY A 80 -18.90 -29.79 -10.00
C GLY A 80 -18.00 -29.36 -11.18
N ASN A 81 -18.63 -28.89 -12.26
CA ASN A 81 -17.95 -28.44 -13.47
C ASN A 81 -17.97 -26.89 -13.63
N SER A 82 -18.32 -26.17 -12.57
CA SER A 82 -18.44 -24.73 -12.57
C SER A 82 -17.37 -24.09 -11.70
N LEU A 83 -16.74 -23.02 -12.20
CA LEU A 83 -15.92 -22.08 -11.45
C LEU A 83 -16.77 -20.81 -11.21
N LEU A 84 -16.80 -20.38 -9.97
CA LEU A 84 -17.41 -19.12 -9.56
C LEU A 84 -16.29 -18.14 -9.23
N VAL A 85 -16.39 -16.95 -9.77
CA VAL A 85 -15.43 -15.87 -9.57
C VAL A 85 -16.18 -14.64 -9.10
N ALA A 86 -15.87 -14.15 -7.92
CA ALA A 86 -16.38 -12.86 -7.45
C ALA A 86 -15.38 -11.74 -7.77
N ASN A 87 -15.93 -10.56 -8.03
CA ASN A 87 -15.15 -9.32 -7.98
C ASN A 87 -15.32 -8.63 -6.61
N ARG A 88 -14.59 -7.54 -6.37
CA ARG A 88 -14.68 -6.79 -5.13
C ARG A 88 -15.98 -6.02 -4.95
N GLU A 89 -16.68 -5.72 -6.03
CA GLU A 89 -17.93 -4.93 -6.02
C GLU A 89 -19.16 -5.79 -5.68
N GLY A 90 -19.03 -7.10 -5.58
CA GLY A 90 -20.13 -7.98 -5.24
C GLY A 90 -20.70 -8.78 -6.40
N SER A 91 -20.27 -8.54 -7.63
CA SER A 91 -20.70 -9.32 -8.78
C SER A 91 -20.04 -10.71 -8.76
N VAL A 92 -20.82 -11.73 -9.08
CA VAL A 92 -20.37 -13.13 -9.16
C VAL A 92 -20.63 -13.71 -10.54
N PHE A 93 -19.56 -14.19 -11.15
CA PHE A 93 -19.52 -14.75 -12.49
C PHE A 93 -19.40 -16.29 -12.43
N ALA A 94 -20.18 -17.00 -13.21
CA ALA A 94 -20.07 -18.43 -13.35
C ALA A 94 -19.43 -18.79 -14.70
N PHE A 95 -18.45 -19.67 -14.65
CA PHE A 95 -17.75 -20.24 -15.79
C PHE A 95 -17.96 -21.75 -15.81
N GLN A 96 -18.07 -22.33 -16.99
CA GLN A 96 -18.12 -23.77 -17.19
C GLN A 96 -16.79 -24.28 -17.72
N ARG A 97 -16.42 -25.48 -17.29
CA ARG A 97 -15.22 -26.15 -17.80
C ARG A 97 -15.42 -26.46 -19.29
N ASP A 98 -14.48 -26.01 -20.12
CA ASP A 98 -14.44 -26.26 -21.55
C ASP A 98 -13.08 -26.88 -21.95
N GLY A 99 -13.01 -28.20 -21.96
CA GLY A 99 -11.75 -28.90 -22.17
C GLY A 99 -10.71 -28.61 -21.13
N ILE A 100 -9.64 -27.89 -21.52
CA ILE A 100 -8.55 -27.49 -20.63
C ILE A 100 -8.75 -26.11 -20.01
N GLY A 101 -9.79 -25.37 -20.45
CA GLY A 101 -10.06 -23.98 -20.03
C GLY A 101 -11.43 -23.83 -19.36
N TRP A 102 -11.84 -22.59 -19.25
CA TRP A 102 -13.10 -22.15 -18.67
C TRP A 102 -13.78 -21.16 -19.62
N SER A 103 -15.06 -21.36 -19.91
CA SER A 103 -15.85 -20.42 -20.69
C SER A 103 -16.93 -19.77 -19.85
N PHE A 104 -17.15 -18.45 -20.06
CA PHE A 104 -18.23 -17.75 -19.37
C PHE A 104 -19.58 -18.38 -19.65
N ASP A 105 -20.36 -18.63 -18.60
CA ASP A 105 -21.70 -19.25 -18.67
C ASP A 105 -22.80 -18.21 -18.38
N ALA A 106 -22.72 -17.55 -17.19
CA ALA A 106 -23.73 -16.61 -16.76
C ALA A 106 -23.25 -15.76 -15.60
N MET A 107 -23.94 -14.62 -15.36
CA MET A 107 -23.90 -13.94 -14.08
C MET A 107 -24.74 -14.69 -13.05
N VAL A 108 -24.21 -14.86 -11.83
CA VAL A 108 -24.97 -15.32 -10.65
C VAL A 108 -25.70 -14.14 -10.03
N THR A 109 -24.99 -13.03 -9.84
CA THR A 109 -25.52 -11.75 -9.37
C THR A 109 -24.76 -10.59 -9.98
N GLU A 110 -25.46 -9.48 -10.20
CA GLU A 110 -24.91 -8.17 -10.57
C GLU A 110 -25.06 -7.19 -9.38
N ASP A 111 -25.06 -7.70 -8.16
CA ASP A 111 -25.24 -6.85 -6.98
C ASP A 111 -24.01 -5.95 -6.77
N THR A 112 -24.19 -4.68 -7.05
CA THR A 112 -23.17 -3.62 -6.84
C THR A 112 -23.33 -2.93 -5.49
N SER A 113 -24.25 -3.41 -4.62
CA SER A 113 -24.56 -2.78 -3.34
C SER A 113 -23.50 -3.06 -2.25
N ALA A 114 -22.65 -4.07 -2.46
CA ALA A 114 -21.50 -4.36 -1.61
C ALA A 114 -20.25 -3.56 -2.04
N GLY A 115 -20.44 -2.30 -2.43
CA GLY A 115 -19.35 -1.43 -2.91
C GLY A 115 -18.14 -1.46 -1.97
N ILE A 116 -16.96 -1.31 -2.56
CA ILE A 116 -15.70 -1.05 -1.84
C ILE A 116 -16.00 -0.01 -0.76
N ASP A 117 -15.72 -0.33 0.51
CA ASP A 117 -15.82 0.66 1.58
C ASP A 117 -14.99 1.87 1.17
N PRO A 118 -15.59 3.05 0.90
CA PRO A 118 -14.84 4.24 0.52
C PRO A 118 -13.87 4.72 1.62
N ARG A 119 -13.90 4.05 2.77
CA ARG A 119 -12.94 4.20 3.87
C ARG A 119 -11.75 3.26 3.76
N CYS A 120 -11.62 2.45 2.68
CA CYS A 120 -10.34 1.89 2.32
C CYS A 120 -9.41 3.07 2.14
N ASP A 121 -8.56 3.28 3.15
CA ASP A 121 -7.72 4.43 3.12
C ASP A 121 -6.74 4.30 1.97
N PHE A 122 -6.23 5.40 1.66
CA PHE A 122 -5.16 5.77 0.79
C PHE A 122 -3.96 4.80 0.72
N ASN A 123 -3.63 4.10 1.78
CA ASN A 123 -2.60 3.06 1.82
C ASN A 123 -3.17 1.68 1.46
N GLY A 124 -4.43 1.62 0.99
CA GLY A 124 -5.12 0.39 0.69
C GLY A 124 -5.43 -0.45 1.94
N TYR A 125 -5.48 0.19 3.09
CA TYR A 125 -5.88 -0.44 4.34
C TYR A 125 -7.39 -0.64 4.40
N CYS A 126 -7.86 -1.63 3.69
CA CYS A 126 -9.05 -2.33 4.09
C CYS A 126 -8.64 -3.32 5.18
N GLY A 127 -9.08 -3.13 6.40
CA GLY A 127 -8.93 -4.16 7.43
C GLY A 127 -9.41 -5.50 6.88
N VAL A 128 -9.01 -6.63 7.48
CA VAL A 128 -9.30 -7.99 7.04
C VAL A 128 -10.55 -8.02 6.15
N ASP A 129 -10.35 -8.33 4.85
CA ASP A 129 -11.35 -8.11 3.81
C ASP A 129 -12.46 -9.17 3.95
N TYR A 130 -13.45 -8.91 4.79
CA TYR A 130 -14.63 -9.75 4.92
C TYR A 130 -15.74 -9.35 3.90
N GLY A 131 -15.38 -8.63 2.82
CA GLY A 131 -16.37 -8.07 1.91
C GLY A 131 -17.27 -9.11 1.26
N ILE A 132 -16.70 -10.09 0.59
CA ILE A 132 -17.42 -11.16 -0.11
C ILE A 132 -16.87 -12.53 0.26
N SER A 133 -17.77 -13.48 0.47
CA SER A 133 -17.44 -14.90 0.56
C SER A 133 -18.33 -15.73 -0.37
N LEU A 134 -17.83 -16.88 -0.79
CA LEU A 134 -18.57 -17.83 -1.62
C LEU A 134 -18.57 -19.22 -1.01
N ALA A 135 -19.74 -19.87 -0.99
CA ALA A 135 -19.85 -21.29 -0.77
C ALA A 135 -20.73 -21.91 -1.87
N ALA A 136 -20.33 -23.06 -2.39
CA ALA A 136 -21.06 -23.72 -3.46
C ALA A 136 -21.17 -25.23 -3.24
N ALA A 137 -22.35 -25.77 -3.48
CA ALA A 137 -22.60 -27.21 -3.42
C ALA A 137 -23.75 -27.58 -4.37
N GLY A 138 -23.50 -28.49 -5.30
CA GLY A 138 -24.50 -28.93 -6.29
C GLY A 138 -24.96 -27.76 -7.15
N ASP A 139 -26.27 -27.48 -7.12
CA ASP A 139 -26.93 -26.40 -7.85
C ASP A 139 -27.12 -25.10 -7.00
N TRP A 140 -26.52 -25.05 -5.79
CA TRP A 140 -26.56 -23.90 -4.89
C TRP A 140 -25.24 -23.12 -4.89
N VAL A 141 -25.37 -21.79 -4.88
CA VAL A 141 -24.32 -20.82 -4.61
C VAL A 141 -24.81 -19.87 -3.56
N LEU A 142 -24.02 -19.71 -2.52
CA LEU A 142 -24.27 -18.73 -1.49
C LEU A 142 -23.20 -17.63 -1.57
N VAL A 143 -23.66 -16.40 -1.57
CA VAL A 143 -22.84 -15.19 -1.62
C VAL A 143 -23.00 -14.49 -0.28
N GLY A 144 -21.93 -14.41 0.49
CA GLY A 144 -21.90 -13.69 1.75
C GLY A 144 -21.43 -12.25 1.53
N HIS A 145 -22.19 -11.32 2.08
CA HIS A 145 -21.86 -9.88 2.14
C HIS A 145 -21.66 -9.51 3.61
N ALA A 146 -20.42 -9.62 4.06
CA ALA A 146 -20.08 -9.38 5.44
C ALA A 146 -19.79 -7.89 5.69
N ASN A 147 -20.71 -7.19 6.32
CA ASN A 147 -20.46 -5.86 6.84
C ASN A 147 -19.71 -5.98 8.17
N VAL A 148 -18.41 -5.75 8.17
CA VAL A 148 -17.58 -5.69 9.39
C VAL A 148 -16.96 -4.32 9.50
N THR A 149 -17.37 -3.56 10.51
CA THR A 149 -16.58 -2.40 10.93
C THR A 149 -15.40 -2.89 11.75
N THR A 150 -14.27 -3.06 11.12
CA THR A 150 -13.00 -3.17 11.84
C THR A 150 -12.57 -1.77 12.29
N ASP A 151 -13.21 -1.25 13.34
CA ASP A 151 -12.68 -0.09 14.05
C ASP A 151 -11.40 -0.52 14.77
N ARG A 152 -10.24 -0.34 14.10
CA ARG A 152 -8.91 -0.59 14.68
C ARG A 152 -8.63 0.30 15.90
N SER A 153 -9.42 1.34 16.17
CA SER A 153 -9.34 2.08 17.44
C SER A 153 -9.68 1.19 18.64
N ARG A 154 -10.36 0.06 18.41
CA ARG A 154 -10.66 -0.95 19.44
C ARG A 154 -9.48 -1.85 19.81
N LEU A 155 -8.47 -1.96 18.96
CA LEU A 155 -7.22 -2.69 19.27
C LEU A 155 -6.31 -1.91 20.24
N ARG A 156 -6.72 -0.72 20.68
CA ARG A 156 -6.08 0.04 21.77
C ARG A 156 -7.14 0.36 22.83
N PRO A 157 -6.85 0.18 24.13
CA PRO A 157 -7.74 0.64 25.18
C PRO A 157 -7.77 2.18 25.19
N ARG A 158 -8.63 2.79 24.37
CA ARG A 158 -9.04 4.19 24.53
C ARG A 158 -10.31 4.20 25.37
N GLN A 159 -10.29 5.00 26.42
CA GLN A 159 -11.51 5.33 27.15
C GLN A 159 -12.50 5.99 26.18
N ARG A 160 -13.58 5.27 25.84
CA ARG A 160 -14.72 5.83 25.10
C ARG A 160 -15.34 6.93 25.94
N THR A 161 -15.53 8.10 25.36
CA THR A 161 -16.50 9.07 25.84
C THR A 161 -17.86 8.69 25.26
N ALA A 162 -18.92 8.78 26.09
CA ALA A 162 -20.26 8.29 25.81
C ALA A 162 -21.06 9.11 24.74
N THR A 163 -20.38 9.71 23.77
CA THR A 163 -20.99 10.61 22.77
C THR A 163 -20.65 10.28 21.31
N ASP A 164 -19.97 9.18 21.06
CA ASP A 164 -19.73 8.74 19.68
C ASP A 164 -20.92 7.92 19.20
N ASP A 165 -21.92 8.57 18.64
CA ASP A 165 -22.97 7.96 17.85
C ASP A 165 -22.35 7.44 16.55
N VAL A 166 -21.95 6.15 16.53
CA VAL A 166 -21.65 5.45 15.27
C VAL A 166 -23.01 5.13 14.64
N PRO A 167 -23.26 5.48 13.37
CA PRO A 167 -24.48 5.06 12.68
C PRO A 167 -24.64 3.54 12.80
N ASP A 168 -25.89 3.06 12.99
CA ASP A 168 -26.21 1.64 12.92
C ASP A 168 -25.84 1.12 11.52
N GLU A 169 -24.68 0.50 11.39
CA GLU A 169 -24.30 -0.17 10.15
C GLU A 169 -25.10 -1.48 10.02
N PRO A 170 -25.59 -1.81 8.82
CA PRO A 170 -26.40 -3.01 8.62
C PRO A 170 -25.56 -4.27 8.96
N ALA A 171 -26.21 -5.27 9.54
CA ALA A 171 -25.61 -6.59 9.72
C ALA A 171 -25.25 -7.22 8.37
N GLY A 172 -24.27 -8.14 8.35
CA GLY A 172 -23.98 -8.93 7.17
C GLY A 172 -25.16 -9.78 6.73
N GLU A 173 -25.21 -10.15 5.45
CA GLU A 173 -26.22 -11.04 4.89
C GLU A 173 -25.61 -12.14 4.02
N VAL A 174 -26.35 -13.22 3.82
CA VAL A 174 -26.03 -14.28 2.87
C VAL A 174 -27.16 -14.45 1.90
N ILE A 175 -26.90 -14.36 0.60
CA ILE A 175 -27.87 -14.55 -0.47
C ILE A 175 -27.67 -15.91 -1.10
N ALA A 176 -28.71 -16.75 -1.08
CA ALA A 176 -28.70 -18.09 -1.66
C ALA A 176 -29.27 -18.06 -3.08
N TYR A 177 -28.45 -18.43 -4.06
CA TYR A 177 -28.84 -18.58 -5.44
C TYR A 177 -28.93 -20.07 -5.85
N ARG A 178 -29.84 -20.39 -6.70
CA ARG A 178 -29.98 -21.74 -7.24
C ARG A 178 -29.95 -21.72 -8.75
N ARG A 179 -29.24 -22.68 -9.35
CA ARG A 179 -29.20 -22.87 -10.79
C ARG A 179 -30.43 -23.64 -11.27
N GLY A 180 -31.20 -23.01 -12.15
CA GLY A 180 -32.35 -23.61 -12.83
C GLY A 180 -32.16 -23.65 -14.34
N ALA A 181 -33.21 -24.07 -15.08
CA ALA A 181 -33.19 -24.11 -16.53
C ALA A 181 -33.07 -22.74 -17.22
N GLN A 182 -33.35 -21.67 -16.50
CA GLN A 182 -33.31 -20.28 -16.97
C GLN A 182 -32.03 -19.52 -16.47
N GLY A 183 -31.07 -20.23 -15.87
CA GLY A 183 -29.87 -19.64 -15.23
C GLY A 183 -29.97 -19.59 -13.71
N TRP A 184 -29.18 -18.72 -13.09
CA TRP A 184 -29.15 -18.52 -11.63
C TRP A 184 -30.31 -17.63 -11.18
N ALA A 185 -30.93 -17.95 -10.04
CA ALA A 185 -31.98 -17.13 -9.45
C ALA A 185 -31.87 -17.12 -7.95
N GLU A 186 -32.02 -15.91 -7.36
CA GLU A 186 -32.14 -15.75 -5.93
C GLU A 186 -33.33 -16.55 -5.38
N GLN A 187 -33.09 -17.31 -4.32
CA GLN A 187 -34.08 -18.11 -3.65
C GLN A 187 -34.36 -17.59 -2.22
N GLN A 188 -33.31 -17.13 -1.52
CA GLN A 188 -33.45 -16.76 -0.13
C GLN A 188 -32.34 -15.80 0.29
N ARG A 189 -32.67 -14.89 1.22
CA ARG A 189 -31.71 -14.10 1.98
C ARG A 189 -31.68 -14.58 3.43
N LEU A 190 -30.49 -14.80 3.97
CA LEU A 190 -30.24 -15.17 5.36
C LEU A 190 -29.63 -13.97 6.05
N SER A 191 -30.09 -13.68 7.25
CA SER A 191 -29.55 -12.64 8.14
C SER A 191 -29.10 -13.28 9.44
N SER A 192 -28.26 -12.55 10.19
CA SER A 192 -27.78 -13.00 11.49
C SER A 192 -28.95 -13.30 12.44
N PRO A 193 -28.98 -14.49 13.06
CA PRO A 193 -30.00 -14.84 14.05
C PRO A 193 -29.97 -13.99 15.32
N VAL A 194 -28.86 -13.34 15.61
CA VAL A 194 -28.64 -12.54 16.82
C VAL A 194 -28.74 -11.03 16.59
N SER A 195 -29.01 -10.60 15.37
CA SER A 195 -29.32 -9.21 14.98
C SER A 195 -28.44 -8.17 15.67
N ALA A 196 -27.16 -8.16 15.38
CA ALA A 196 -26.25 -7.09 15.77
C ALA A 196 -25.72 -6.38 14.54
N SER A 197 -25.60 -5.05 14.60
CA SER A 197 -24.90 -4.29 13.58
C SER A 197 -23.44 -4.74 13.49
N ALA A 198 -22.91 -4.86 12.26
CA ALA A 198 -21.50 -5.15 12.00
C ALA A 198 -20.94 -6.44 12.65
N ASP A 199 -21.76 -7.50 12.75
CA ASP A 199 -21.34 -8.80 13.30
C ASP A 199 -20.52 -9.65 12.29
N GLY A 200 -20.44 -9.22 11.03
CA GLY A 200 -19.73 -9.93 9.97
C GLY A 200 -20.41 -11.23 9.55
N PHE A 201 -21.70 -11.38 9.73
CA PHE A 201 -22.44 -12.55 9.25
C PHE A 201 -22.25 -12.75 7.76
N GLY A 202 -21.81 -13.95 7.36
CA GLY A 202 -21.45 -14.24 5.99
C GLY A 202 -19.95 -14.05 5.65
N ALA A 203 -19.10 -13.71 6.62
CA ALA A 203 -17.65 -13.52 6.40
C ALA A 203 -16.96 -14.81 5.90
N ALA A 204 -17.40 -15.96 6.35
CA ALA A 204 -16.97 -17.26 5.85
C ALA A 204 -18.16 -18.23 5.85
N MET A 205 -18.17 -19.13 4.88
CA MET A 205 -19.21 -20.15 4.76
C MET A 205 -18.60 -21.48 4.31
N ALA A 206 -19.18 -22.58 4.79
CA ALA A 206 -18.79 -23.91 4.33
C ALA A 206 -19.96 -24.89 4.41
N PHE A 207 -19.99 -25.86 3.50
CA PHE A 207 -20.85 -27.02 3.58
C PHE A 207 -20.14 -28.17 4.30
N VAL A 208 -20.78 -28.73 5.33
CA VAL A 208 -20.34 -29.92 6.03
C VAL A 208 -21.45 -30.97 5.93
N GLY A 209 -21.33 -31.88 4.97
CA GLY A 209 -22.45 -32.79 4.60
C GLY A 209 -23.65 -32.01 4.07
N ASP A 210 -24.80 -32.13 4.75
CA ASP A 210 -26.04 -31.42 4.44
C ASP A 210 -26.23 -30.12 5.22
N LYS A 211 -25.28 -29.79 6.10
CA LYS A 211 -25.26 -28.57 6.91
C LYS A 211 -24.53 -27.45 6.18
N LEU A 212 -25.07 -26.23 6.27
CA LEU A 212 -24.40 -24.99 5.90
C LEU A 212 -23.94 -24.28 7.16
N LEU A 213 -22.67 -23.97 7.27
CA LEU A 213 -22.10 -23.17 8.33
C LEU A 213 -21.83 -21.75 7.85
N VAL A 214 -22.21 -20.75 8.64
CA VAL A 214 -22.07 -19.33 8.33
C VAL A 214 -21.41 -18.62 9.49
N GLY A 215 -20.23 -18.06 9.26
CA GLY A 215 -19.45 -17.33 10.25
C GLY A 215 -19.95 -15.90 10.45
N ALA A 216 -19.88 -15.43 11.67
CA ALA A 216 -20.11 -14.05 12.11
C ALA A 216 -18.99 -13.67 13.11
N PRO A 217 -17.80 -13.34 12.62
CA PRO A 217 -16.60 -13.17 13.47
C PRO A 217 -16.68 -11.94 14.41
N GLY A 218 -17.49 -10.95 14.11
CA GLY A 218 -17.75 -9.80 14.98
C GLY A 218 -18.86 -10.00 16.00
N ALA A 219 -19.56 -11.14 15.98
CA ALA A 219 -20.70 -11.39 16.86
C ALA A 219 -20.27 -11.52 18.34
N GLU A 220 -21.16 -11.05 19.23
CA GLU A 220 -21.03 -11.29 20.66
C GLU A 220 -21.25 -12.78 20.98
N SER A 221 -20.42 -13.36 21.84
CA SER A 221 -20.63 -14.76 22.27
C SER A 221 -21.96 -14.94 23.00
N SER A 222 -22.42 -16.18 23.17
CA SER A 222 -23.60 -16.53 23.96
C SER A 222 -23.48 -16.13 25.44
N THR A 223 -22.27 -15.87 25.93
CA THR A 223 -21.96 -15.43 27.30
C THR A 223 -21.73 -13.92 27.45
N GLY A 224 -21.91 -13.15 26.38
CA GLY A 224 -21.79 -11.68 26.38
C GLY A 224 -20.36 -11.15 26.11
N ILE A 225 -19.48 -11.96 25.52
CA ILE A 225 -18.12 -11.53 25.14
C ILE A 225 -18.19 -10.88 23.74
N GLN A 226 -17.88 -9.61 23.66
CA GLN A 226 -17.91 -8.83 22.39
C GLN A 226 -16.82 -9.30 21.43
N GLY A 227 -17.15 -9.43 20.13
CA GLY A 227 -16.21 -9.81 19.09
C GLY A 227 -15.61 -11.20 19.23
N ALA A 228 -16.14 -12.02 20.13
CA ALA A 228 -15.67 -13.41 20.27
C ALA A 228 -15.93 -14.23 19.02
N GLY A 229 -16.99 -13.91 18.30
CA GLY A 229 -17.42 -14.57 17.08
C GLY A 229 -18.36 -15.76 17.30
N ARG A 230 -19.13 -16.08 16.28
CA ARG A 230 -20.05 -17.24 16.24
C ARG A 230 -20.04 -17.87 14.86
N VAL A 231 -20.45 -19.15 14.81
CA VAL A 231 -20.77 -19.85 13.56
C VAL A 231 -22.19 -20.42 13.68
N PHE A 232 -23.07 -20.00 12.77
CA PHE A 232 -24.45 -20.44 12.72
C PHE A 232 -24.61 -21.61 11.78
N GLU A 233 -25.36 -22.64 12.20
CA GLU A 233 -25.69 -23.81 11.41
C GLU A 233 -27.08 -23.64 10.76
N TYR A 234 -27.17 -23.97 9.48
CA TYR A 234 -28.41 -24.02 8.72
C TYR A 234 -28.58 -25.40 8.09
N GLN A 235 -29.80 -25.87 8.02
CA GLN A 235 -30.19 -27.08 7.32
C GLN A 235 -31.30 -26.78 6.30
N MET A 236 -31.33 -27.60 5.24
CA MET A 236 -32.35 -27.50 4.22
C MET A 236 -33.64 -28.18 4.69
N ASP A 237 -34.71 -27.41 4.81
CA ASP A 237 -36.05 -27.89 5.19
C ASP A 237 -37.09 -27.32 4.23
N ASP A 238 -37.80 -28.20 3.53
CA ASP A 238 -38.85 -27.89 2.55
C ASP A 238 -38.38 -26.86 1.47
N GLY A 239 -37.12 -26.98 1.02
CA GLY A 239 -36.52 -26.12 -0.02
C GLY A 239 -36.02 -24.76 0.45
N ALA A 240 -35.97 -24.51 1.75
CA ALA A 240 -35.40 -23.30 2.34
C ALA A 240 -34.34 -23.64 3.41
N TRP A 241 -33.33 -22.78 3.52
CA TRP A 241 -32.31 -22.86 4.57
C TRP A 241 -32.90 -22.32 5.87
N ARG A 242 -32.87 -23.14 6.93
CA ARG A 242 -33.36 -22.78 8.25
C ARG A 242 -32.27 -22.91 9.28
N HIS A 243 -32.17 -21.91 10.18
CA HIS A 243 -31.27 -21.96 11.31
C HIS A 243 -31.58 -23.17 12.19
N SER A 244 -30.57 -24.02 12.44
CA SER A 244 -30.71 -25.28 13.16
C SER A 244 -29.86 -25.35 14.42
N GLY A 245 -28.79 -24.53 14.53
CA GLY A 245 -27.90 -24.54 15.67
C GLY A 245 -26.77 -23.53 15.54
N GLU A 246 -25.86 -23.57 16.48
CA GLU A 246 -24.65 -22.75 16.46
C GLU A 246 -23.43 -23.50 17.02
N LEU A 247 -22.26 -23.18 16.49
CA LEU A 247 -20.97 -23.59 17.05
C LEU A 247 -20.38 -22.40 17.78
N VAL A 248 -19.98 -22.64 19.02
CA VAL A 248 -19.34 -21.63 19.88
C VAL A 248 -18.01 -22.11 20.37
N SER A 249 -17.09 -21.20 20.62
CA SER A 249 -15.78 -21.50 21.19
C SER A 249 -15.66 -20.86 22.56
N GLU A 250 -14.67 -21.30 23.35
CA GLU A 250 -14.23 -20.62 24.58
C GLU A 250 -13.24 -19.47 24.26
N ALA A 251 -13.35 -18.89 23.05
CA ALA A 251 -12.48 -17.81 22.61
C ALA A 251 -12.64 -16.53 23.44
N ASN A 252 -11.59 -15.75 23.51
CA ASN A 252 -11.53 -14.53 24.31
C ASN A 252 -12.22 -13.33 23.59
N THR A 253 -12.20 -12.17 24.21
CA THR A 253 -12.70 -10.94 23.61
C THR A 253 -11.96 -10.63 22.28
N ASP A 254 -12.74 -10.20 21.28
CA ASP A 254 -12.24 -9.84 19.93
C ASP A 254 -11.50 -10.98 19.19
N ALA A 255 -11.77 -12.24 19.52
CA ALA A 255 -11.11 -13.42 18.95
C ALA A 255 -11.41 -13.64 17.45
N THR A 256 -12.52 -13.08 16.95
CA THR A 256 -13.01 -13.26 15.57
C THR A 256 -13.21 -14.72 15.14
N PHE A 257 -13.67 -15.57 16.06
CA PHE A 257 -14.03 -16.94 15.73
C PHE A 257 -15.11 -17.01 14.65
N GLY A 258 -14.88 -17.83 13.61
CA GLY A 258 -15.84 -17.97 12.51
C GLY A 258 -15.29 -17.57 11.13
N ALA A 259 -13.99 -17.25 11.04
CA ALA A 259 -13.30 -17.03 9.76
C ALA A 259 -11.81 -17.37 9.88
N PRO A 260 -11.30 -18.36 9.08
CA PRO A 260 -12.01 -19.21 8.11
C PRO A 260 -12.81 -20.37 8.71
N ILE A 261 -13.63 -21.03 7.90
CA ILE A 261 -14.35 -22.28 8.20
C ILE A 261 -13.95 -23.34 7.17
N VAL A 262 -13.34 -24.44 7.61
CA VAL A 262 -12.78 -25.46 6.71
C VAL A 262 -13.32 -26.84 7.09
N PRO A 263 -14.12 -27.49 6.22
CA PRO A 263 -14.61 -28.84 6.46
C PRO A 263 -13.48 -29.87 6.54
N ALA A 264 -13.60 -30.81 7.45
CA ALA A 264 -12.76 -32.00 7.47
C ALA A 264 -13.11 -32.92 6.29
N GLU A 265 -12.14 -33.70 5.82
CA GLU A 265 -12.34 -34.64 4.73
C GLU A 265 -13.44 -35.66 5.09
N GLY A 266 -14.28 -35.99 4.14
CA GLY A 266 -15.43 -36.86 4.34
C GLY A 266 -16.55 -36.25 5.18
N ALA A 267 -16.56 -34.95 5.41
CA ALA A 267 -17.53 -34.21 6.21
C ALA A 267 -17.69 -34.76 7.64
N THR A 268 -16.61 -35.23 8.26
CA THR A 268 -16.58 -35.78 9.62
C THR A 268 -16.46 -34.73 10.72
N GLY A 269 -16.27 -33.47 10.33
CA GLY A 269 -16.09 -32.34 11.24
C GLY A 269 -15.72 -31.05 10.50
N VAL A 270 -15.28 -30.05 11.28
CA VAL A 270 -14.87 -28.75 10.76
C VAL A 270 -13.77 -28.15 11.62
N VAL A 271 -12.85 -27.40 11.03
CA VAL A 271 -11.88 -26.56 11.73
C VAL A 271 -12.19 -25.10 11.46
N ILE A 272 -12.24 -24.29 12.51
CA ILE A 272 -12.68 -22.90 12.47
C ILE A 272 -11.57 -22.04 13.09
N GLY A 273 -11.18 -20.97 12.39
CA GLY A 273 -10.18 -20.02 12.83
C GLY A 273 -10.72 -19.00 13.84
N ALA A 274 -9.82 -18.55 14.73
CA ALA A 274 -9.99 -17.44 15.66
C ALA A 274 -8.66 -16.65 15.72
N PRO A 275 -8.29 -15.94 14.65
CA PRO A 275 -6.94 -15.39 14.49
C PRO A 275 -6.59 -14.29 15.50
N PHE A 276 -7.57 -13.64 16.11
CA PHE A 276 -7.32 -12.61 17.12
C PHE A 276 -7.51 -13.10 18.56
N ASP A 277 -7.73 -14.41 18.78
CA ASP A 277 -7.78 -15.00 20.13
C ASP A 277 -6.47 -14.70 20.89
N ASP A 278 -6.59 -14.50 22.21
CA ASP A 278 -5.46 -14.20 23.10
C ASP A 278 -4.57 -13.04 22.60
N GLN A 279 -5.19 -11.87 22.35
CA GLN A 279 -4.53 -10.65 21.89
C GLN A 279 -3.83 -10.83 20.51
N GLY A 280 -4.40 -11.68 19.65
CA GLY A 280 -3.88 -11.94 18.32
C GLY A 280 -2.73 -12.96 18.28
N VAL A 281 -2.46 -13.71 19.34
CA VAL A 281 -1.67 -14.96 19.23
C VAL A 281 -2.36 -15.89 18.24
N GLY A 282 -3.69 -15.96 18.34
CA GLY A 282 -4.56 -16.74 17.47
C GLY A 282 -4.72 -18.19 17.91
N ALA A 283 -5.80 -18.78 17.42
CA ALA A 283 -6.14 -20.19 17.64
C ALA A 283 -6.98 -20.74 16.49
N ALA A 284 -7.11 -22.05 16.42
CA ALA A 284 -8.13 -22.73 15.66
C ALA A 284 -8.90 -23.70 16.56
N PHE A 285 -10.15 -24.01 16.19
CA PHE A 285 -11.01 -24.91 16.95
C PHE A 285 -11.54 -26.02 16.04
N ALA A 286 -11.30 -27.27 16.40
CA ALA A 286 -11.79 -28.43 15.68
C ALA A 286 -13.03 -28.98 16.34
N PHE A 287 -14.10 -29.15 15.57
CA PHE A 287 -15.36 -29.76 15.97
C PHE A 287 -15.57 -31.07 15.18
N ALA A 288 -15.77 -32.15 15.83
CA ALA A 288 -16.13 -33.42 15.22
C ALA A 288 -17.66 -33.61 15.25
N ILE A 289 -18.20 -34.24 14.21
CA ILE A 289 -19.59 -34.68 14.22
C ILE A 289 -19.72 -35.90 15.13
N ASP A 290 -20.71 -35.88 16.03
CA ASP A 290 -21.00 -37.01 16.93
C ASP A 290 -22.53 -37.22 17.16
N ASP A 291 -22.88 -38.13 18.09
CA ASP A 291 -24.28 -38.43 18.43
C ASP A 291 -24.86 -37.51 19.56
N SER A 292 -24.21 -36.37 19.87
CA SER A 292 -24.72 -35.37 20.81
C SER A 292 -26.02 -34.75 20.31
N PRO A 293 -26.84 -34.11 21.18
CA PRO A 293 -28.13 -33.53 20.75
C PRO A 293 -28.04 -32.43 19.70
N ASP A 294 -26.94 -31.71 19.65
CA ASP A 294 -26.60 -30.69 18.66
C ASP A 294 -25.75 -31.22 17.48
N GLY A 295 -25.34 -32.50 17.56
CA GLY A 295 -24.62 -33.21 16.52
C GLY A 295 -23.11 -32.83 16.43
N TRP A 296 -22.57 -32.14 17.45
CA TRP A 296 -21.16 -31.73 17.50
C TRP A 296 -20.53 -32.08 18.84
N ALA A 297 -19.32 -32.65 18.80
CA ALA A 297 -18.50 -32.86 20.02
C ALA A 297 -18.00 -31.51 20.55
N ASP A 298 -17.62 -31.50 21.84
CA ASP A 298 -16.94 -30.34 22.41
C ASP A 298 -15.72 -29.92 21.59
N PRO A 299 -15.48 -28.61 21.35
CA PRO A 299 -14.38 -28.15 20.52
C PRO A 299 -13.00 -28.49 21.11
N MET A 300 -12.10 -28.93 20.26
CA MET A 300 -10.69 -29.04 20.58
C MET A 300 -9.96 -27.75 20.13
N ARG A 301 -9.43 -27.01 21.10
CA ARG A 301 -8.60 -25.83 20.81
C ARG A 301 -7.21 -26.24 20.31
N ILE A 302 -6.80 -25.73 19.15
CA ILE A 302 -5.47 -25.87 18.56
C ILE A 302 -4.75 -24.54 18.79
N ALA A 303 -3.81 -24.55 19.71
CA ALA A 303 -3.04 -23.36 20.06
C ALA A 303 -1.83 -23.18 19.14
N HIS A 304 -1.39 -21.95 18.97
CA HIS A 304 -0.14 -21.63 18.29
C HIS A 304 1.04 -22.31 19.02
N PRO A 305 1.91 -23.07 18.34
CA PRO A 305 2.98 -23.86 18.97
C PRO A 305 4.01 -23.05 19.78
N SER A 306 4.30 -21.83 19.32
CA SER A 306 5.29 -20.91 19.92
C SER A 306 4.86 -19.44 19.88
N GLY A 307 3.54 -19.18 19.82
CA GLY A 307 2.96 -17.91 19.43
C GLY A 307 3.32 -16.70 20.28
N GLN A 308 3.39 -15.57 19.60
CA GLN A 308 3.52 -14.26 20.20
C GLN A 308 2.26 -13.44 19.89
N GLU A 309 2.00 -12.46 20.73
CA GLU A 309 0.91 -11.51 20.51
C GLU A 309 0.99 -10.87 19.11
N GLY A 310 -0.07 -11.03 18.30
CA GLY A 310 -0.19 -10.48 16.96
C GLY A 310 0.27 -11.39 15.81
N ASP A 311 0.60 -12.67 16.05
CA ASP A 311 0.97 -13.62 14.97
C ASP A 311 -0.23 -14.06 14.13
N VAL A 312 -1.45 -13.87 14.63
CA VAL A 312 -2.74 -14.20 14.00
C VAL A 312 -2.84 -15.65 13.49
N PHE A 313 -2.35 -16.60 14.28
CA PHE A 313 -2.47 -18.02 13.97
C PHE A 313 -3.94 -18.44 13.80
N GLY A 314 -4.24 -19.19 12.77
CA GLY A 314 -5.63 -19.51 12.41
C GLY A 314 -6.24 -18.61 11.35
N ALA A 315 -5.48 -17.63 10.83
CA ALA A 315 -5.96 -16.73 9.74
C ALA A 315 -6.17 -17.48 8.42
N ALA A 316 -5.44 -18.57 8.19
CA ALA A 316 -5.65 -19.47 7.07
C ALA A 316 -5.61 -20.91 7.56
N ILE A 317 -6.48 -21.75 7.01
CA ILE A 317 -6.60 -23.16 7.36
C ILE A 317 -6.82 -23.97 6.07
N ALA A 318 -6.18 -25.12 5.95
CA ALA A 318 -6.47 -26.11 4.92
C ALA A 318 -6.29 -27.52 5.46
N MET A 319 -6.95 -28.49 4.85
CA MET A 319 -6.82 -29.91 5.15
C MET A 319 -6.46 -30.71 3.90
N SER A 320 -5.54 -31.67 4.06
CA SER A 320 -5.16 -32.61 2.99
C SER A 320 -4.90 -33.99 3.62
N GLY A 321 -5.81 -34.91 3.42
CA GLY A 321 -5.76 -36.22 4.07
C GLY A 321 -5.76 -36.08 5.59
N ASP A 322 -4.72 -36.57 6.25
CA ASP A 322 -4.50 -36.50 7.70
C ASP A 322 -3.77 -35.25 8.18
N ALA A 323 -3.35 -34.38 7.26
CA ALA A 323 -2.60 -33.18 7.58
C ALA A 323 -3.52 -31.95 7.66
N LEU A 324 -3.43 -31.23 8.79
CA LEU A 324 -4.05 -29.92 9.02
C LEU A 324 -2.98 -28.84 8.88
N TRP A 325 -3.23 -27.89 8.01
CA TRP A 325 -2.35 -26.74 7.75
C TRP A 325 -2.95 -25.48 8.33
N ILE A 326 -2.17 -24.72 9.10
CA ILE A 326 -2.62 -23.48 9.74
C ILE A 326 -1.57 -22.38 9.53
N GLY A 327 -2.00 -21.24 9.01
CA GLY A 327 -1.17 -20.06 8.79
C GLY A 327 -1.17 -19.11 9.98
N ALA A 328 0.01 -18.50 10.21
CA ALA A 328 0.27 -17.35 11.06
C ALA A 328 1.01 -16.29 10.21
N PRO A 329 0.28 -15.52 9.35
CA PRO A 329 0.89 -14.69 8.33
C PRO A 329 1.55 -13.41 8.86
N VAL A 330 1.28 -13.03 10.10
CA VAL A 330 1.89 -11.88 10.75
C VAL A 330 2.79 -12.38 11.85
N THR A 331 4.08 -12.10 11.76
CA THR A 331 5.02 -12.36 12.84
C THR A 331 5.69 -11.06 13.24
N ARG A 332 5.86 -10.86 14.56
CA ARG A 332 6.55 -9.66 15.05
C ARG A 332 8.06 -9.89 15.00
N GLY A 333 8.79 -9.00 14.36
CA GLY A 333 10.25 -9.03 14.23
C GLY A 333 10.73 -9.13 12.79
N LEU A 334 11.71 -9.98 12.54
CA LEU A 334 12.35 -10.20 11.23
C LEU A 334 11.79 -11.45 10.51
N GLU A 335 10.60 -11.94 10.85
CA GLU A 335 10.05 -13.16 10.30
C GLU A 335 8.89 -12.88 9.31
N THR A 336 8.89 -13.61 8.20
CA THR A 336 8.06 -13.39 7.00
C THR A 336 6.68 -14.05 7.03
N GLY A 337 6.21 -14.50 8.19
CA GLY A 337 5.04 -15.36 8.34
C GLY A 337 5.43 -16.84 8.45
N ILE A 338 4.55 -17.65 9.06
CA ILE A 338 4.78 -19.07 9.30
C ILE A 338 3.53 -19.85 8.94
N THR A 339 3.73 -21.03 8.35
CA THR A 339 2.67 -22.05 8.22
C THR A 339 3.06 -23.30 8.98
N TYR A 340 2.12 -23.85 9.73
CA TYR A 340 2.27 -25.06 10.49
C TYR A 340 1.47 -26.21 9.86
N SER A 341 2.07 -27.40 9.81
CA SER A 341 1.37 -28.64 9.45
C SER A 341 1.33 -29.58 10.64
N PHE A 342 0.13 -30.02 10.99
CA PHE A 342 -0.13 -31.01 12.04
C PHE A 342 -0.58 -32.29 11.35
N SER A 343 0.12 -33.39 11.61
CA SER A 343 -0.19 -34.73 11.06
C SER A 343 0.17 -35.82 12.05
N GLU A 344 -0.11 -37.07 11.70
CA GLU A 344 0.32 -38.26 12.51
C GLU A 344 1.86 -38.32 12.64
N GLN A 345 2.62 -37.74 11.69
CA GLN A 345 4.08 -37.66 11.75
C GLN A 345 4.56 -36.56 12.71
N GLY A 346 3.66 -35.71 13.21
CA GLY A 346 3.94 -34.66 14.16
C GLY A 346 3.73 -33.26 13.60
N LEU A 347 4.32 -32.27 14.27
CA LEU A 347 4.30 -30.87 13.89
C LEU A 347 5.46 -30.52 12.93
N SER A 348 5.17 -29.87 11.83
CA SER A 348 6.18 -29.30 10.94
C SER A 348 5.93 -27.79 10.77
N GLU A 349 7.01 -27.01 10.68
CA GLU A 349 6.99 -25.59 10.45
C GLU A 349 7.53 -25.29 9.04
N PHE A 350 6.82 -24.44 8.31
CA PHE A 350 7.21 -23.96 7.00
C PHE A 350 7.42 -22.46 7.08
N ARG A 351 8.64 -22.03 6.76
CA ARG A 351 9.03 -20.63 6.71
C ARG A 351 9.65 -20.40 5.34
N PHE A 352 9.35 -19.27 4.75
CA PHE A 352 10.08 -18.86 3.57
C PHE A 352 11.16 -17.89 4.01
N THR A 353 12.41 -18.24 3.75
CA THR A 353 13.58 -17.41 4.03
C THR A 353 14.35 -17.26 2.72
N GLU A 354 13.82 -16.48 1.78
CA GLU A 354 14.70 -15.92 0.76
C GLU A 354 15.35 -14.66 1.32
N ASP A 355 16.68 -14.73 1.36
CA ASP A 355 17.59 -13.63 1.70
C ASP A 355 17.00 -12.40 2.41
N GLU A 356 17.00 -12.48 3.75
CA GLU A 356 17.24 -11.41 4.72
C GLU A 356 16.47 -10.07 4.59
N THR A 357 15.48 -9.88 3.69
CA THR A 357 15.12 -8.51 3.33
C THR A 357 13.67 -8.09 3.48
N ASN A 358 12.67 -9.00 3.54
CA ASN A 358 11.26 -8.57 3.53
C ASN A 358 10.40 -9.23 4.61
N ASN A 359 10.24 -8.54 5.74
CA ASN A 359 9.37 -8.98 6.85
C ASN A 359 7.87 -8.79 6.60
N GLU A 360 7.49 -8.38 5.40
CA GLU A 360 6.11 -8.05 5.06
C GLU A 360 5.45 -9.08 4.14
N ASP A 361 6.13 -10.20 3.87
CA ASP A 361 5.69 -11.15 2.85
C ASP A 361 4.41 -11.88 3.22
N SER A 362 4.04 -11.89 4.50
CA SER A 362 2.77 -12.49 5.00
C SER A 362 2.57 -13.93 4.50
N PHE A 363 3.63 -14.75 4.54
CA PHE A 363 3.57 -16.16 4.16
C PHE A 363 2.58 -16.91 5.04
N GLY A 364 1.66 -17.68 4.44
CA GLY A 364 0.56 -18.31 5.15
C GLY A 364 -0.74 -17.49 5.16
N HIS A 365 -0.84 -16.46 4.31
CA HIS A 365 -2.04 -15.62 4.20
C HIS A 365 -3.27 -16.42 3.69
N ARG A 366 -3.07 -17.28 2.68
CA ARG A 366 -4.04 -18.27 2.22
C ARG A 366 -3.33 -19.62 2.09
N ILE A 367 -4.06 -20.69 2.34
CA ILE A 367 -3.56 -22.05 2.18
C ILE A 367 -4.64 -22.86 1.48
N VAL A 368 -4.28 -23.55 0.42
CA VAL A 368 -5.14 -24.58 -0.19
C VAL A 368 -4.34 -25.87 -0.32
N ALA A 369 -4.98 -26.99 -0.04
CA ALA A 369 -4.32 -28.28 0.01
C ALA A 369 -5.14 -29.34 -0.71
N SER A 370 -4.45 -30.27 -1.37
CA SER A 370 -4.99 -31.47 -1.96
C SER A 370 -4.04 -32.62 -1.69
N GLU A 371 -4.41 -33.85 -2.08
CA GLU A 371 -3.51 -34.99 -1.92
C GLU A 371 -2.20 -34.75 -2.70
N GLY A 372 -1.09 -34.56 -1.96
CA GLY A 372 0.24 -34.41 -2.49
C GLY A 372 0.65 -33.00 -2.95
N LEU A 373 -0.23 -31.99 -2.89
CA LEU A 373 0.06 -30.62 -3.23
C LEU A 373 -0.51 -29.65 -2.18
N VAL A 374 0.30 -28.67 -1.75
CA VAL A 374 -0.15 -27.54 -0.94
C VAL A 374 0.35 -26.24 -1.59
N ALA A 375 -0.56 -25.30 -1.78
CA ALA A 375 -0.23 -23.95 -2.23
C ALA A 375 -0.43 -22.97 -1.06
N ILE A 376 0.61 -22.23 -0.74
CA ILE A 376 0.65 -21.24 0.35
C ILE A 376 0.92 -19.89 -0.27
N THR A 377 0.10 -18.89 0.05
CA THR A 377 0.28 -17.55 -0.50
C THR A 377 1.06 -16.66 0.45
N ALA A 378 1.82 -15.74 -0.12
CA ALA A 378 2.52 -14.66 0.54
C ALA A 378 2.07 -13.34 -0.10
N SER A 379 1.09 -12.68 0.53
CA SER A 379 0.45 -11.49 -0.05
C SER A 379 1.34 -10.26 -0.07
N GLY A 380 2.35 -10.22 0.81
CA GLY A 380 3.32 -9.13 0.89
C GLY A 380 4.53 -9.29 -0.02
N LEU A 381 4.72 -10.46 -0.64
CA LEU A 381 5.88 -10.74 -1.50
C LEU A 381 6.04 -9.67 -2.57
N ASP A 382 7.30 -9.28 -2.86
CA ASP A 382 7.65 -8.26 -3.84
C ASP A 382 6.83 -6.96 -3.65
N HIS A 383 6.90 -6.40 -2.44
CA HIS A 383 6.24 -5.14 -2.10
C HIS A 383 4.71 -5.17 -2.30
N GLN A 384 4.06 -6.28 -1.91
CA GLN A 384 2.62 -6.51 -2.02
C GLN A 384 2.13 -6.90 -3.43
N ALA A 385 3.02 -7.24 -4.35
CA ALA A 385 2.62 -7.84 -5.61
C ALA A 385 2.08 -9.28 -5.44
N GLY A 386 2.48 -9.94 -4.37
CA GLY A 386 2.01 -11.26 -3.98
C GLY A 386 2.67 -12.43 -4.70
N GLY A 387 2.57 -13.64 -4.13
CA GLY A 387 3.10 -14.86 -4.71
C GLY A 387 2.45 -16.12 -4.13
N VAL A 388 2.62 -17.22 -4.83
CA VAL A 388 2.10 -18.55 -4.44
C VAL A 388 3.24 -19.56 -4.42
N PHE A 389 3.49 -20.15 -3.26
CA PHE A 389 4.53 -21.15 -3.03
C PHE A 389 3.91 -22.55 -3.08
N LEU A 390 4.47 -23.40 -3.90
CA LEU A 390 4.00 -24.77 -4.11
C LEU A 390 4.88 -25.75 -3.37
N PHE A 391 4.25 -26.55 -2.52
CA PHE A 391 4.90 -27.63 -1.78
C PHE A 391 4.31 -28.97 -2.23
N GLU A 392 5.19 -29.93 -2.50
CA GLU A 392 4.79 -31.26 -2.91
C GLU A 392 5.26 -32.34 -1.93
N LYS A 393 4.39 -33.34 -1.74
CA LYS A 393 4.69 -34.46 -0.84
C LYS A 393 5.62 -35.44 -1.56
N THR A 394 6.79 -35.67 -0.98
CA THR A 394 7.75 -36.68 -1.50
C THR A 394 7.28 -38.11 -1.23
N SER A 395 7.93 -39.11 -1.85
CA SER A 395 7.67 -40.51 -1.58
C SER A 395 7.97 -40.92 -0.13
N GLU A 396 8.76 -40.13 0.57
CA GLU A 396 9.10 -40.34 2.00
C GLU A 396 8.10 -39.65 2.96
N GLY A 397 7.10 -38.95 2.39
CA GLY A 397 6.06 -38.24 3.15
C GLY A 397 6.48 -36.82 3.64
N GLN A 398 7.65 -36.34 3.24
CA GLN A 398 8.09 -34.97 3.49
C GLN A 398 7.44 -34.01 2.47
N TRP A 399 7.40 -32.72 2.81
CA TRP A 399 6.92 -31.67 1.93
C TRP A 399 8.09 -30.79 1.49
N ASP A 400 8.36 -30.73 0.19
CA ASP A 400 9.42 -29.95 -0.40
C ASP A 400 8.82 -28.77 -1.19
N HIS A 401 9.40 -27.58 -1.05
CA HIS A 401 9.12 -26.46 -1.91
C HIS A 401 9.62 -26.77 -3.33
N THR A 402 8.72 -26.69 -4.31
CA THR A 402 9.04 -27.07 -5.69
C THR A 402 9.03 -25.90 -6.67
N GLN A 403 8.18 -24.90 -6.41
CA GLN A 403 8.05 -23.74 -7.31
C GLN A 403 7.38 -22.57 -6.60
N THR A 404 7.79 -21.33 -6.96
CA THR A 404 7.06 -20.11 -6.64
C THR A 404 6.42 -19.54 -7.89
N LEU A 405 5.12 -19.26 -7.85
CA LEU A 405 4.37 -18.62 -8.94
C LEU A 405 4.18 -17.14 -8.62
N VAL A 406 4.38 -16.31 -9.63
CA VAL A 406 4.23 -14.86 -9.56
C VAL A 406 3.63 -14.34 -10.86
N SER A 407 2.98 -13.16 -10.81
CA SER A 407 2.47 -12.47 -12.01
C SER A 407 3.48 -11.46 -12.55
N PRO A 408 3.34 -11.03 -13.82
CA PRO A 408 4.10 -9.89 -14.34
C PRO A 408 3.73 -8.58 -13.61
N PRO A 409 4.60 -7.54 -13.63
CA PRO A 409 4.26 -6.23 -13.08
C PRO A 409 2.98 -5.65 -13.67
N ASP A 410 2.14 -5.04 -12.83
CA ASP A 410 0.96 -4.27 -13.24
C ASP A 410 1.38 -2.85 -13.57
N GLN A 411 1.38 -2.48 -14.85
CA GLN A 411 1.90 -1.20 -15.32
C GLN A 411 1.35 -0.78 -16.67
N MET A 412 1.45 0.51 -16.99
CA MET A 412 1.23 1.04 -18.33
C MET A 412 2.47 0.80 -19.21
N GLY A 413 2.29 0.84 -20.54
CA GLY A 413 3.40 0.81 -21.49
C GLY A 413 4.29 2.06 -21.41
N ALA A 414 5.62 1.88 -21.51
CA ALA A 414 6.55 3.01 -21.58
C ALA A 414 6.32 3.86 -22.86
N VAL A 415 6.54 5.18 -22.75
CA VAL A 415 6.58 6.10 -23.90
C VAL A 415 8.01 6.59 -24.04
N LEU A 416 8.68 6.22 -25.11
CA LEU A 416 10.11 6.50 -25.35
C LEU A 416 10.37 6.83 -26.82
N GLY A 417 11.41 7.61 -27.09
CA GLY A 417 11.98 7.84 -28.42
C GLY A 417 11.35 8.98 -29.23
N GLU A 418 10.31 9.63 -28.72
CA GLU A 418 9.67 10.75 -29.41
C GLU A 418 9.05 11.77 -28.44
N GLU A 419 9.13 13.05 -28.81
CA GLU A 419 8.42 14.13 -28.13
C GLU A 419 6.93 14.09 -28.50
N LEU A 420 6.06 13.93 -27.51
CA LEU A 420 4.62 13.99 -27.68
C LEU A 420 4.09 15.33 -27.20
N ARG A 421 3.35 16.00 -28.10
CA ARG A 421 2.80 17.33 -27.84
C ARG A 421 1.37 17.27 -27.34
N CYS A 422 1.08 18.09 -26.34
CA CYS A 422 -0.28 18.28 -25.87
C CYS A 422 -1.18 18.75 -27.03
N GLN A 423 -2.18 17.95 -27.37
CA GLN A 423 -3.08 18.20 -28.51
C GLN A 423 -4.08 19.32 -28.19
N GLU A 424 -4.84 19.76 -29.20
CA GLU A 424 -5.88 20.78 -29.01
C GLU A 424 -7.06 20.33 -28.15
N ASP A 425 -7.26 18.98 -28.03
CA ASP A 425 -8.25 18.38 -27.16
C ASP A 425 -7.78 18.26 -25.71
N GLY A 426 -6.54 18.65 -25.40
CA GLY A 426 -6.00 18.68 -24.06
C GLY A 426 -5.45 17.33 -23.58
N ALA A 427 -5.00 16.43 -24.49
CA ALA A 427 -4.47 15.12 -24.09
C ALA A 427 -3.18 14.73 -24.86
N ILE A 428 -2.39 13.88 -24.24
CA ILE A 428 -1.31 13.07 -24.83
C ILE A 428 -1.57 11.61 -24.44
N GLU A 429 -1.88 10.75 -25.42
CA GLU A 429 -2.31 9.38 -25.15
C GLU A 429 -3.50 9.36 -24.17
N VAL A 430 -3.29 8.86 -22.95
CA VAL A 430 -4.29 8.81 -21.88
C VAL A 430 -4.15 9.96 -20.86
N PHE A 431 -3.10 10.79 -21.00
CA PHE A 431 -2.76 11.83 -20.01
C PHE A 431 -3.39 13.17 -20.40
N GLU A 432 -4.19 13.77 -19.53
CA GLU A 432 -4.67 15.13 -19.72
C GLU A 432 -3.52 16.12 -19.56
N CYS A 433 -3.52 17.18 -20.38
CA CYS A 433 -2.44 18.16 -20.40
C CYS A 433 -2.91 19.56 -20.84
N THR A 434 -2.16 20.57 -20.41
CA THR A 434 -2.25 21.95 -20.89
C THR A 434 -0.86 22.56 -20.92
N ASP A 435 -0.39 22.97 -22.12
CA ASP A 435 0.91 23.62 -22.33
C ASP A 435 2.13 22.90 -21.68
N VAL A 436 2.05 21.56 -21.51
CA VAL A 436 3.13 20.69 -21.08
C VAL A 436 3.24 19.53 -22.06
N GLU A 437 4.46 19.24 -22.50
CA GLU A 437 4.80 18.21 -23.48
C GLU A 437 5.45 17.03 -22.78
N LEU A 438 5.24 15.80 -23.29
CA LEU A 438 5.83 14.57 -22.78
C LEU A 438 7.03 14.19 -23.64
N TYR A 439 8.22 14.10 -23.03
CA TYR A 439 9.44 13.58 -23.67
C TYR A 439 9.58 12.08 -23.48
N ALA A 440 9.34 11.59 -22.26
CA ALA A 440 9.30 10.17 -22.00
C ALA A 440 8.48 9.85 -20.76
N TYR A 441 7.94 8.64 -20.73
CA TYR A 441 7.36 8.01 -19.56
C TYR A 441 8.02 6.65 -19.32
N VAL A 442 8.57 6.46 -18.13
CA VAL A 442 9.24 5.23 -17.68
C VAL A 442 8.42 4.62 -16.54
N PRO A 443 7.75 3.46 -16.73
CA PRO A 443 6.99 2.82 -15.68
C PRO A 443 7.88 2.34 -14.52
N THR A 444 7.30 2.16 -13.35
CA THR A 444 8.03 1.80 -12.12
C THR A 444 8.90 0.56 -12.26
N SER A 445 8.47 -0.45 -13.01
CA SER A 445 9.23 -1.68 -13.23
C SER A 445 10.52 -1.50 -14.04
N LEU A 446 10.66 -0.39 -14.78
CA LEU A 446 11.87 -0.04 -15.52
C LEU A 446 12.81 0.89 -14.73
N LEU A 447 12.44 1.26 -13.50
CA LEU A 447 13.27 2.05 -12.60
C LEU A 447 14.27 1.20 -11.79
N THR A 448 14.23 -0.11 -11.93
CA THR A 448 15.11 -1.06 -11.23
C THR A 448 15.51 -2.23 -12.13
N ALA A 449 16.35 -3.13 -11.63
CA ALA A 449 16.69 -4.34 -12.36
C ALA A 449 15.46 -5.24 -12.58
N PRO A 450 15.36 -5.99 -13.68
CA PRO A 450 14.18 -6.79 -14.01
C PRO A 450 13.76 -7.79 -12.93
N GLU A 451 14.72 -8.35 -12.19
CA GLU A 451 14.48 -9.29 -11.09
C GLU A 451 13.80 -8.64 -9.87
N ASP A 452 13.95 -7.32 -9.70
CA ASP A 452 13.42 -6.56 -8.56
C ASP A 452 12.17 -5.71 -8.97
N ALA A 453 11.63 -5.90 -10.18
CA ALA A 453 10.69 -4.97 -10.81
C ALA A 453 9.25 -5.02 -10.27
N ARG A 454 8.87 -6.10 -9.53
CA ARG A 454 7.49 -6.29 -9.08
C ARG A 454 7.18 -5.46 -7.84
N GLY A 455 6.00 -4.84 -7.81
CA GLY A 455 5.51 -4.06 -6.68
C GLY A 455 6.30 -2.79 -6.39
N VAL A 456 7.26 -2.42 -7.22
CA VAL A 456 8.03 -1.19 -7.07
C VAL A 456 7.12 0.03 -7.21
N ARG A 457 7.30 0.99 -6.30
CA ARG A 457 6.62 2.29 -6.31
C ARG A 457 7.65 3.39 -6.22
N ALA A 458 7.46 4.44 -7.02
CA ALA A 458 8.28 5.64 -6.93
C ALA A 458 7.80 6.54 -5.78
N ASN A 459 8.67 7.43 -5.34
CA ASN A 459 8.35 8.49 -4.39
C ASN A 459 9.10 9.77 -4.75
N ASP A 460 9.93 10.33 -3.87
CA ASP A 460 10.61 11.57 -4.16
C ASP A 460 11.62 11.46 -5.32
N ASN A 461 11.96 12.58 -5.90
CA ASN A 461 12.99 12.68 -6.93
C ASN A 461 13.82 13.95 -6.75
N TRP A 462 15.05 13.88 -7.24
CA TRP A 462 15.93 15.02 -7.36
C TRP A 462 16.73 14.94 -8.65
N GLY A 463 17.39 16.02 -9.04
CA GLY A 463 18.24 16.08 -10.22
C GLY A 463 19.71 16.31 -9.87
N TRP A 464 20.59 15.86 -10.75
CA TRP A 464 22.00 16.21 -10.74
C TRP A 464 22.50 16.44 -12.14
N THR A 465 23.12 17.61 -12.38
CA THR A 465 23.87 17.87 -13.61
C THR A 465 25.35 17.71 -13.30
N ASP A 466 26.01 16.82 -14.00
CA ASP A 466 27.45 16.57 -13.82
C ASP A 466 28.25 17.79 -14.31
N PRO A 467 28.97 18.50 -13.42
CA PRO A 467 29.67 19.73 -13.80
C PRO A 467 30.85 19.52 -14.75
N ASP A 468 31.33 18.28 -14.91
CA ASP A 468 32.44 17.98 -15.81
C ASP A 468 32.02 17.51 -17.20
N THR A 469 30.80 16.97 -17.33
CA THR A 469 30.32 16.36 -18.57
C THR A 469 29.04 16.97 -19.12
N ASP A 470 28.41 17.88 -18.38
CA ASP A 470 27.07 18.46 -18.64
C ASP A 470 25.96 17.40 -18.81
N ARG A 471 26.16 16.17 -18.33
CA ARG A 471 25.12 15.12 -18.33
C ARG A 471 24.13 15.36 -17.21
N GLU A 472 22.85 15.16 -17.54
CA GLU A 472 21.76 15.31 -16.58
C GLU A 472 21.27 13.93 -16.11
N TYR A 473 21.06 13.81 -14.79
CA TYR A 473 20.62 12.57 -14.15
C TYR A 473 19.39 12.83 -13.29
N ALA A 474 18.38 12.00 -13.47
CA ALA A 474 17.28 11.86 -12.52
C ALA A 474 17.67 10.88 -11.41
N ILE A 475 17.49 11.27 -10.16
CA ILE A 475 17.67 10.44 -8.98
C ILE A 475 16.28 10.18 -8.42
N VAL A 476 15.83 8.92 -8.45
CA VAL A 476 14.44 8.56 -8.13
C VAL A 476 14.41 7.66 -6.91
N GLY A 477 13.73 8.12 -5.87
CA GLY A 477 13.43 7.31 -4.69
C GLY A 477 12.35 6.26 -5.00
N ARG A 478 12.55 5.06 -4.47
CA ARG A 478 11.60 3.94 -4.56
C ARG A 478 11.37 3.34 -3.18
N ASN A 479 10.36 2.52 -3.05
CA ASN A 479 10.09 1.82 -1.81
C ASN A 479 11.20 0.84 -1.37
N ASP A 480 12.08 0.40 -2.29
CA ASP A 480 13.16 -0.58 -2.07
C ASP A 480 14.58 0.00 -2.22
N GLY A 481 14.71 1.19 -2.79
CA GLY A 481 16.03 1.77 -3.08
C GLY A 481 15.95 3.12 -3.77
N THR A 482 17.01 3.48 -4.50
CA THR A 482 17.13 4.73 -5.26
C THR A 482 17.71 4.42 -6.63
N SER A 483 17.06 4.89 -7.69
CA SER A 483 17.51 4.73 -9.08
C SER A 483 18.31 5.93 -9.55
N PHE A 484 19.34 5.70 -10.33
CA PHE A 484 20.09 6.71 -11.06
C PHE A 484 19.87 6.54 -12.56
N ILE A 485 19.27 7.55 -13.20
CA ILE A 485 18.82 7.49 -14.58
C ILE A 485 19.47 8.63 -15.36
N ASP A 486 20.25 8.32 -16.40
CA ASP A 486 20.75 9.33 -17.32
C ASP A 486 19.63 9.81 -18.21
N ILE A 487 19.34 11.10 -18.14
CA ILE A 487 18.30 11.79 -18.90
C ILE A 487 18.89 12.88 -19.80
N THR A 488 20.19 12.81 -20.11
CA THR A 488 20.85 13.77 -21.03
C THR A 488 20.14 13.81 -22.38
N ASP A 489 19.63 12.67 -22.86
CA ASP A 489 18.56 12.60 -23.86
C ASP A 489 17.24 12.26 -23.16
N PRO A 490 16.39 13.24 -22.87
CA PRO A 490 15.17 13.02 -22.08
C PRO A 490 14.13 12.14 -22.77
N MET A 491 14.25 11.92 -24.11
CA MET A 491 13.38 10.99 -24.84
C MET A 491 13.87 9.54 -24.78
N ASN A 492 15.13 9.33 -24.43
CA ASN A 492 15.76 8.00 -24.32
C ASN A 492 16.49 7.83 -22.98
N PRO A 493 15.79 7.89 -21.84
CA PRO A 493 16.40 7.74 -20.52
C PRO A 493 17.05 6.38 -20.35
N VAL A 494 18.18 6.33 -19.66
CA VAL A 494 18.94 5.10 -19.42
C VAL A 494 19.12 4.87 -17.93
N LEU A 495 18.61 3.75 -17.41
CA LEU A 495 18.87 3.34 -16.03
C LEU A 495 20.36 2.96 -15.90
N ILE A 496 21.11 3.75 -15.13
CA ILE A 496 22.56 3.56 -14.90
C ILE A 496 22.82 2.63 -13.73
N GLY A 497 22.01 2.76 -12.67
CA GLY A 497 22.23 1.92 -11.51
C GLY A 497 21.21 2.13 -10.40
N ASP A 498 21.44 1.36 -9.37
CA ASP A 498 20.54 1.20 -8.22
C ASP A 498 21.35 1.27 -6.92
N LEU A 499 20.87 2.05 -5.96
CA LEU A 499 21.35 2.10 -4.59
C LEU A 499 20.30 1.47 -3.69
N PRO A 500 20.42 0.20 -3.30
CA PRO A 500 19.46 -0.47 -2.46
C PRO A 500 19.25 0.22 -1.11
N LYS A 501 18.09 -0.02 -0.48
CA LYS A 501 17.87 0.40 0.90
C LYS A 501 18.95 -0.15 1.83
N THR A 502 19.20 0.51 2.95
CA THR A 502 20.15 0.01 3.94
C THR A 502 19.79 -1.42 4.37
N PRO A 503 20.74 -2.39 4.32
CA PRO A 503 20.48 -3.77 4.71
C PRO A 503 19.91 -3.90 6.12
N ARG A 504 19.03 -4.89 6.34
CA ARG A 504 18.35 -5.19 7.62
C ARG A 504 17.35 -4.13 8.09
N THR A 505 16.96 -3.20 7.21
CA THR A 505 15.81 -2.36 7.49
C THR A 505 14.53 -3.19 7.29
N PRO A 506 13.65 -3.27 8.29
CA PRO A 506 12.58 -4.28 8.32
C PRO A 506 11.45 -4.06 7.32
N ARG A 507 11.41 -2.93 6.60
CA ARG A 507 10.28 -2.60 5.74
C ARG A 507 10.71 -1.94 4.45
N SER A 508 10.02 -2.24 3.35
CA SER A 508 10.01 -1.36 2.20
C SER A 508 9.18 -0.12 2.54
N GLN A 509 9.73 1.07 2.28
CA GLN A 509 9.08 2.30 2.69
C GLN A 509 8.78 3.19 1.52
N LEU A 510 7.56 3.72 1.51
CA LEU A 510 7.12 4.67 0.50
C LEU A 510 7.79 6.04 0.64
N TRP A 511 8.28 6.38 1.81
CA TRP A 511 8.78 7.73 2.10
C TRP A 511 10.31 7.77 2.05
N ARG A 512 10.86 8.18 0.90
CA ARG A 512 12.25 8.58 0.73
C ARG A 512 12.31 10.05 0.36
N ASP A 513 13.42 10.69 0.73
CA ASP A 513 13.76 12.03 0.25
C ASP A 513 15.22 12.09 -0.15
N ILE A 514 15.51 12.89 -1.19
CA ILE A 514 16.80 12.95 -1.86
C ILE A 514 17.16 14.39 -2.14
N LYS A 515 18.38 14.78 -1.78
CA LYS A 515 18.99 16.05 -2.21
C LYS A 515 20.42 15.80 -2.66
N THR A 516 20.98 16.75 -3.42
CA THR A 516 22.37 16.68 -3.89
C THR A 516 23.20 17.84 -3.38
N PHE A 517 24.47 17.60 -3.12
CA PHE A 517 25.45 18.63 -2.78
C PHE A 517 26.85 18.19 -3.21
N LYS A 518 27.61 19.03 -3.91
CA LYS A 518 28.96 18.73 -4.41
C LYS A 518 28.98 17.39 -5.08
N ASN A 519 28.57 16.93 -6.00
CA ASN A 519 28.60 15.60 -6.65
C ASN A 519 28.22 14.41 -5.73
N HIS A 520 27.50 14.64 -4.64
CA HIS A 520 27.01 13.55 -3.80
C HIS A 520 25.49 13.63 -3.66
N ALA A 521 24.84 12.45 -3.68
CA ALA A 521 23.45 12.30 -3.29
C ALA A 521 23.36 11.94 -1.81
N TYR A 522 22.38 12.55 -1.14
CA TYR A 522 22.03 12.31 0.26
C TYR A 522 20.62 11.76 0.30
N VAL A 523 20.48 10.52 0.76
CA VAL A 523 19.22 9.77 0.70
C VAL A 523 18.80 9.34 2.09
N VAL A 524 17.59 9.72 2.49
CA VAL A 524 16.96 9.30 3.74
C VAL A 524 15.70 8.48 3.46
N ALA A 525 15.19 7.79 4.49
CA ALA A 525 13.91 7.11 4.43
C ALA A 525 13.19 7.16 5.77
N ASP A 526 11.87 7.35 5.75
CA ASP A 526 11.04 7.34 6.96
C ASP A 526 10.32 5.99 7.14
N GLY A 527 10.09 5.63 8.40
CA GLY A 527 9.46 4.35 8.77
C GLY A 527 10.30 3.11 8.42
N ALA A 528 11.49 3.29 7.87
CA ALA A 528 12.40 2.23 7.41
C ALA A 528 13.28 1.63 8.53
N GLY A 529 12.96 1.89 9.80
CA GLY A 529 13.81 1.43 10.92
C GLY A 529 15.15 2.14 10.90
N ALA A 530 16.23 1.41 11.16
CA ALA A 530 17.58 1.97 11.24
C ALA A 530 18.23 2.21 9.86
N HIS A 531 17.54 2.92 8.96
CA HIS A 531 18.03 3.24 7.62
C HIS A 531 19.26 4.17 7.66
N GLY A 532 19.18 5.25 8.42
CA GLY A 532 20.17 6.32 8.43
C GLY A 532 20.09 7.21 7.18
N MET A 533 21.14 7.99 6.91
CA MET A 533 21.31 8.74 5.67
C MET A 533 22.43 8.11 4.84
N GLN A 534 22.11 7.64 3.65
CA GLN A 534 23.08 7.15 2.67
C GLN A 534 23.68 8.35 1.93
N ILE A 535 25.00 8.36 1.77
CA ILE A 535 25.73 9.36 0.98
C ILE A 535 26.42 8.61 -0.16
N PHE A 536 26.21 9.05 -1.39
CA PHE A 536 26.69 8.39 -2.59
C PHE A 536 27.40 9.37 -3.53
N ASP A 537 28.63 9.06 -3.94
CA ASP A 537 29.39 9.85 -4.92
C ASP A 537 28.84 9.65 -6.33
N LEU A 538 28.15 10.67 -6.85
CA LEU A 538 27.51 10.66 -8.17
C LEU A 538 28.50 10.58 -9.33
N THR A 539 29.77 10.91 -9.12
CA THR A 539 30.80 10.78 -10.17
C THR A 539 31.02 9.32 -10.60
N ARG A 540 30.60 8.36 -9.75
CA ARG A 540 30.61 6.92 -10.04
C ARG A 540 29.64 6.52 -11.15
N LEU A 541 28.72 7.41 -11.53
CA LEU A 541 27.75 7.18 -12.61
C LEU A 541 28.33 7.43 -14.02
N ARG A 542 29.53 8.03 -14.12
CA ARG A 542 30.11 8.47 -15.40
C ARG A 542 30.44 7.35 -16.38
N ASP A 543 31.02 6.27 -15.87
CA ASP A 543 31.59 5.18 -16.68
C ASP A 543 31.15 3.81 -16.14
N VAL A 544 29.86 3.61 -15.99
CA VAL A 544 29.30 2.33 -15.51
C VAL A 544 29.38 1.29 -16.61
N PRO A 545 30.13 0.21 -16.43
CA PRO A 545 30.12 -0.89 -17.38
C PRO A 545 28.84 -1.71 -17.21
N ASP A 546 28.20 -2.07 -18.33
CA ASP A 546 27.00 -2.92 -18.36
C ASP A 546 25.88 -2.47 -17.38
N PRO A 547 25.30 -1.26 -17.56
CA PRO A 547 24.22 -0.78 -16.70
C PRO A 547 22.92 -1.64 -16.85
N PRO A 548 22.09 -1.76 -15.80
CA PRO A 548 22.22 -1.11 -14.49
C PRO A 548 23.16 -1.85 -13.53
N MET A 549 23.86 -1.10 -12.66
CA MET A 549 24.73 -1.64 -11.63
C MET A 549 24.15 -1.42 -10.22
N LYS A 550 24.19 -2.43 -9.34
CA LYS A 550 23.88 -2.26 -7.90
C LYS A 550 25.07 -1.62 -7.20
N PHE A 551 24.83 -0.49 -6.54
CA PHE A 551 25.82 0.27 -5.80
C PHE A 551 25.69 0.07 -4.29
N GLU A 552 26.78 0.37 -3.58
CA GLU A 552 26.80 0.55 -2.14
C GLU A 552 27.02 2.04 -1.82
N PRO A 553 26.45 2.59 -0.74
CA PRO A 553 26.72 3.96 -0.34
C PRO A 553 28.19 4.12 0.06
N ASP A 554 28.77 5.29 -0.21
CA ASP A 554 30.15 5.61 0.20
C ASP A 554 30.21 5.86 1.72
N VAL A 555 29.15 6.45 2.27
CA VAL A 555 29.01 6.70 3.71
C VAL A 555 27.57 6.39 4.14
N LEU A 556 27.43 5.80 5.32
CA LEU A 556 26.15 5.62 6.00
C LEU A 556 26.17 6.40 7.32
N TYR A 557 25.58 7.59 7.32
CA TYR A 557 25.49 8.43 8.51
C TYR A 557 24.34 7.99 9.41
N ARG A 558 24.63 7.77 10.70
CA ARG A 558 23.67 7.34 11.72
C ARG A 558 23.57 8.27 12.93
N GLY A 559 24.06 9.51 12.79
CA GLY A 559 24.10 10.46 13.90
C GLY A 559 25.19 10.15 14.92
N VAL A 560 25.00 10.65 16.14
CA VAL A 560 25.92 10.50 17.28
C VAL A 560 25.19 9.87 18.47
N GLU A 561 25.92 9.42 19.51
CA GLU A 561 25.42 8.61 20.64
C GLU A 561 24.09 9.11 21.27
N ASN A 562 23.89 10.42 21.39
CA ASN A 562 22.67 10.98 22.00
C ASN A 562 21.67 11.55 20.97
N ASN A 563 22.02 11.53 19.68
CA ASN A 563 21.22 12.04 18.58
C ASN A 563 21.35 11.08 17.40
N VAL A 564 20.86 9.86 17.59
CA VAL A 564 20.89 8.80 16.58
C VAL A 564 19.88 9.09 15.48
N VAL A 565 20.32 8.99 14.24
CA VAL A 565 19.48 9.04 13.06
C VAL A 565 19.19 7.60 12.60
N GLU A 566 18.01 7.12 12.92
CA GLU A 566 17.50 5.84 12.44
C GLU A 566 16.68 6.05 11.16
N SER A 567 15.73 6.97 11.22
CA SER A 567 14.74 7.26 10.20
C SER A 567 14.62 8.78 10.07
N SER A 568 14.56 9.29 8.85
CA SER A 568 14.26 10.70 8.58
C SER A 568 13.27 10.79 7.42
N HIS A 569 12.25 11.65 7.57
CA HIS A 569 11.26 11.85 6.52
C HIS A 569 11.85 12.66 5.37
N ASN A 570 12.47 13.81 5.67
CA ASN A 570 13.10 14.67 4.69
C ASN A 570 14.56 14.99 5.02
N VAL A 571 15.34 15.32 3.99
CA VAL A 571 16.67 15.89 4.04
C VAL A 571 16.69 17.24 3.30
N ILE A 572 17.00 18.30 3.99
CA ILE A 572 17.12 19.65 3.45
C ILE A 572 18.60 19.99 3.35
N ILE A 573 19.06 20.63 2.29
CA ILE A 573 20.45 21.05 2.13
C ILE A 573 20.48 22.53 1.77
N ASN A 574 21.26 23.31 2.54
CA ASN A 574 21.66 24.65 2.13
C ASN A 574 23.00 24.53 1.37
N GLU A 575 22.93 24.65 0.06
CA GLU A 575 24.11 24.49 -0.80
C GLU A 575 25.14 25.61 -0.63
N ASP A 576 24.74 26.82 -0.19
CA ASP A 576 25.63 27.96 0.05
C ASP A 576 26.57 27.69 1.25
N THR A 577 26.11 26.97 2.24
CA THR A 577 26.84 26.75 3.51
C THR A 577 27.37 25.34 3.66
N GLY A 578 26.79 24.37 2.96
CA GLY A 578 27.12 22.95 3.08
C GLY A 578 26.63 22.32 4.37
N PHE A 579 25.46 22.77 4.87
CA PHE A 579 24.77 22.11 5.96
C PHE A 579 23.55 21.34 5.46
N ALA A 580 23.39 20.12 6.00
CA ALA A 580 22.19 19.32 5.85
C ALA A 580 21.34 19.35 7.12
N TYR A 581 20.03 19.27 6.96
CA TYR A 581 19.04 19.31 8.03
C TYR A 581 18.09 18.13 7.85
N LEU A 582 18.03 17.25 8.86
CA LEU A 582 17.16 16.08 8.82
C LEU A 582 15.95 16.28 9.72
N THR A 583 14.77 15.89 9.25
CA THR A 583 13.52 15.86 10.02
C THR A 583 13.43 14.55 10.82
N SER A 584 14.45 14.24 11.61
CA SER A 584 14.62 12.95 12.29
C SER A 584 14.17 12.97 13.74
N ARG A 585 13.92 11.78 14.30
CA ARG A 585 13.56 11.61 15.72
C ARG A 585 14.73 11.90 16.69
N GLY A 586 15.96 11.98 16.22
CA GLY A 586 17.15 12.26 17.05
C GLY A 586 17.17 13.66 17.64
N CYS A 587 16.59 14.64 16.95
CA CYS A 587 16.30 15.99 17.44
C CYS A 587 14.79 16.22 17.45
N SER A 588 14.27 17.00 18.38
CA SER A 588 12.84 17.36 18.38
C SER A 588 12.48 18.44 17.34
N GLY A 589 13.48 19.03 16.70
CA GLY A 589 13.40 19.89 15.53
C GLY A 589 14.22 19.32 14.39
N LEU A 590 15.04 20.15 13.73
CA LEU A 590 15.97 19.71 12.69
C LEU A 590 17.28 19.18 13.31
N HIS A 591 17.75 18.04 12.81
CA HIS A 591 19.07 17.50 13.11
C HIS A 591 20.07 18.08 12.10
N MET A 592 21.02 18.90 12.57
CA MET A 592 21.91 19.70 11.73
C MET A 592 23.28 19.04 11.56
N ILE A 593 23.76 18.96 10.33
CA ILE A 593 24.98 18.23 9.94
C ILE A 593 25.82 19.11 9.03
N ASP A 594 27.10 19.24 9.32
CA ASP A 594 28.11 19.77 8.38
C ASP A 594 28.47 18.67 7.38
N ILE A 595 28.19 18.91 6.10
CA ILE A 595 28.46 17.99 4.99
C ILE A 595 29.50 18.55 4.01
N ASN A 596 30.28 19.56 4.42
CA ASN A 596 31.34 20.12 3.58
C ASN A 596 32.42 19.10 3.22
N ASP A 597 32.64 18.08 4.06
CA ASP A 597 33.35 16.84 3.75
C ASP A 597 32.35 15.69 3.69
N PRO A 598 31.88 15.27 2.50
CA PRO A 598 30.88 14.21 2.37
C PRO A 598 31.33 12.85 2.94
N GLN A 599 32.65 12.63 3.05
CA GLN A 599 33.20 11.38 3.62
C GLN A 599 33.19 11.39 5.16
N ASN A 600 33.10 12.58 5.78
CA ASN A 600 33.10 12.75 7.22
C ASN A 600 32.02 13.75 7.67
N PRO A 601 30.72 13.42 7.52
CA PRO A 601 29.64 14.31 7.96
C PRO A 601 29.66 14.49 9.49
N GLU A 602 29.58 15.74 9.97
CA GLU A 602 29.68 16.06 11.39
C GLU A 602 28.37 16.61 11.95
N PHE A 603 27.87 16.04 13.05
CA PHE A 603 26.75 16.61 13.80
C PHE A 603 27.15 17.95 14.43
N VAL A 604 26.36 19.01 14.19
CA VAL A 604 26.64 20.35 14.68
C VAL A 604 25.57 20.91 15.61
N GLY A 605 24.39 20.29 15.69
CA GLY A 605 23.38 20.72 16.63
C GLY A 605 21.96 20.25 16.27
N CYS A 606 21.00 20.60 17.12
CA CYS A 606 19.58 20.48 16.88
C CYS A 606 18.96 21.87 16.81
N SER A 607 17.98 22.09 15.92
CA SER A 607 17.14 23.28 16.04
C SER A 607 16.31 23.21 17.33
N GLU A 608 15.64 24.31 17.66
CA GLU A 608 14.77 24.38 18.83
C GLU A 608 13.61 23.36 18.74
N PRO A 609 13.02 22.97 19.88
CA PRO A 609 11.97 21.98 19.93
C PRO A 609 10.75 22.33 19.06
N GLY A 610 10.22 21.34 18.38
CA GLY A 610 9.05 21.39 17.50
C GLY A 610 9.21 20.40 16.37
N SER A 611 8.18 19.60 16.09
CA SER A 611 8.24 18.70 14.94
C SER A 611 8.42 19.51 13.65
N THR A 612 9.23 19.02 12.73
CA THR A 612 9.37 19.55 11.38
C THR A 612 9.04 18.41 10.43
N HIS A 613 8.12 18.63 9.51
CA HIS A 613 7.82 17.70 8.42
C HIS A 613 8.78 17.96 7.26
N ASP A 614 8.79 19.19 6.75
CA ASP A 614 9.71 19.63 5.72
C ASP A 614 10.18 21.08 6.02
N ALA A 615 11.25 21.52 5.33
CA ALA A 615 11.76 22.88 5.44
C ALA A 615 12.52 23.31 4.19
N GLN A 616 12.64 24.61 3.99
CA GLN A 616 13.67 25.21 3.15
C GLN A 616 14.63 26.03 4.01
N CYS A 617 15.95 25.79 3.90
CA CYS A 617 16.99 26.54 4.62
C CYS A 617 17.89 27.27 3.62
N VAL A 618 18.04 28.59 3.77
CA VAL A 618 18.74 29.45 2.81
C VAL A 618 19.56 30.51 3.50
N ILE A 619 20.55 31.09 2.82
CA ILE A 619 21.06 32.40 3.18
C ILE A 619 20.03 33.45 2.75
N TYR A 620 19.38 34.06 3.72
CA TYR A 620 18.29 35.02 3.46
C TYR A 620 18.82 36.33 2.88
N HIS A 621 18.16 36.78 1.79
CA HIS A 621 18.45 38.05 1.13
C HIS A 621 17.18 38.85 0.77
N GLY A 622 16.06 38.56 1.44
CA GLY A 622 14.79 39.24 1.22
C GLY A 622 14.74 40.63 1.85
N THR A 623 13.52 41.13 2.06
CA THR A 623 13.22 42.50 2.42
C THR A 623 13.44 42.86 3.88
N ASP A 624 13.56 41.87 4.80
CA ASP A 624 13.86 42.12 6.21
C ASP A 624 15.38 42.30 6.43
N ASP A 625 15.84 43.55 6.46
CA ASP A 625 17.26 43.91 6.61
C ASP A 625 17.91 43.36 7.91
N ASN A 626 17.11 43.03 8.96
CA ASN A 626 17.64 42.52 10.23
C ASN A 626 18.26 41.11 10.07
N PHE A 627 17.80 40.35 9.05
CA PHE A 627 18.16 38.97 8.81
C PHE A 627 18.93 38.73 7.50
N THR A 628 19.20 39.77 6.72
CA THR A 628 19.98 39.66 5.48
C THR A 628 21.36 39.04 5.77
N GLY A 629 21.70 37.96 5.02
CA GLY A 629 22.95 37.21 5.15
C GLY A 629 22.96 36.19 6.27
N ARG A 630 21.86 36.04 7.01
CA ARG A 630 21.68 34.96 7.99
C ARG A 630 21.15 33.69 7.34
N GLU A 631 21.43 32.57 7.96
CA GLU A 631 20.87 31.29 7.53
C GLU A 631 19.54 31.07 8.21
N ILE A 632 18.48 31.08 7.40
CA ILE A 632 17.08 31.00 7.85
C ILE A 632 16.46 29.72 7.34
N CYS A 633 15.82 28.95 8.24
CA CYS A 633 14.99 27.80 7.90
C CYS A 633 13.51 28.14 8.05
N LEU A 634 12.74 27.90 6.96
CA LEU A 634 11.29 27.97 6.92
C LEU A 634 10.75 26.54 7.04
N ARG A 635 10.06 26.25 8.15
CA ARG A 635 9.75 24.88 8.62
C ARG A 635 8.25 24.68 8.67
N MET A 636 7.74 23.59 8.11
CA MET A 636 6.33 23.21 8.13
C MET A 636 6.10 21.94 8.96
N SER A 637 4.99 21.88 9.67
CA SER A 637 4.57 20.65 10.35
C SER A 637 3.13 20.76 10.87
N GLY A 638 2.23 20.01 10.31
CA GLY A 638 0.85 19.94 10.77
C GLY A 638 0.12 21.29 10.69
N ASN A 639 -0.06 21.97 11.83
CA ASN A 639 -0.74 23.26 11.89
C ASN A 639 0.20 24.45 12.11
N ARG A 640 1.50 24.30 11.77
CA ARG A 640 2.54 25.28 12.08
C ARG A 640 3.39 25.63 10.87
N PHE A 641 3.62 26.91 10.67
CA PHE A 641 4.68 27.48 9.87
C PHE A 641 5.65 28.19 10.80
N GLN A 642 6.88 27.68 10.92
CA GLN A 642 7.91 28.20 11.83
C GLN A 642 9.07 28.76 11.03
N ILE A 643 9.61 29.90 11.47
CA ILE A 643 10.81 30.53 10.92
C ILE A 643 11.89 30.51 11.98
N SER A 644 13.07 30.01 11.63
CA SER A 644 14.20 29.83 12.56
C SER A 644 15.49 30.41 11.99
N ASP A 645 16.19 31.22 12.77
CA ASP A 645 17.60 31.63 12.51
C ASP A 645 18.52 30.51 13.01
N VAL A 646 19.17 29.83 12.10
CA VAL A 646 20.09 28.71 12.37
C VAL A 646 21.54 29.08 12.03
N THR A 647 21.86 30.36 11.91
CA THR A 647 23.20 30.84 11.62
C THR A 647 24.22 30.31 12.64
N ASP A 648 23.87 30.36 13.93
CA ASP A 648 24.61 29.68 14.99
C ASP A 648 23.98 28.31 15.27
N LYS A 649 24.60 27.26 14.70
CA LYS A 649 24.11 25.88 14.84
C LYS A 649 24.07 25.39 16.30
N SER A 650 24.84 26.01 17.17
CA SER A 650 24.88 25.68 18.61
C SER A 650 23.77 26.39 19.41
N ASN A 651 23.18 27.45 18.86
CA ASN A 651 22.16 28.27 19.53
C ASN A 651 21.12 28.81 18.53
N PRO A 652 20.35 27.93 17.84
CA PRO A 652 19.31 28.35 16.92
C PRO A 652 18.20 29.14 17.65
N VAL A 653 17.52 30.02 16.92
CA VAL A 653 16.49 30.91 17.48
C VAL A 653 15.21 30.83 16.63
N GLU A 654 14.08 30.47 17.24
CA GLU A 654 12.77 30.61 16.59
C GLU A 654 12.42 32.10 16.49
N LEU A 655 12.15 32.58 15.26
CA LEU A 655 11.74 33.93 14.98
C LEU A 655 10.22 34.07 14.99
N ALA A 656 9.53 33.13 14.34
CA ALA A 656 8.07 33.14 14.21
C ALA A 656 7.48 31.74 14.26
N ASN A 657 6.19 31.68 14.66
CA ASN A 657 5.35 30.48 14.61
C ASN A 657 3.94 30.90 14.21
N ALA A 658 3.61 30.75 12.95
CA ALA A 658 2.36 31.16 12.33
C ALA A 658 1.49 29.98 11.93
N SER A 659 0.22 30.27 11.58
CA SER A 659 -0.74 29.30 11.07
C SER A 659 -1.75 30.02 10.17
N HIS A 660 -2.44 29.28 9.34
CA HIS A 660 -3.56 29.82 8.55
C HIS A 660 -4.92 29.33 9.07
N PRO A 661 -6.02 29.91 8.61
CA PRO A 661 -7.37 29.45 9.01
C PRO A 661 -7.64 28.00 8.53
N ASN A 662 -8.13 27.14 9.46
CA ASN A 662 -8.50 25.76 9.20
C ASN A 662 -7.35 24.90 8.60
N PRO A 663 -6.18 24.83 9.24
CA PRO A 663 -5.09 23.97 8.76
C PRO A 663 -5.45 22.50 9.01
N ALA A 664 -5.16 21.67 8.03
CA ALA A 664 -5.17 20.22 8.18
C ALA A 664 -3.74 19.67 8.34
N TYR A 665 -2.88 19.93 7.35
CA TYR A 665 -1.47 19.55 7.41
C TYR A 665 -0.61 20.47 6.54
N MET A 666 -0.05 21.55 7.12
CA MET A 666 0.96 22.38 6.47
C MET A 666 2.17 21.53 6.16
N HIS A 667 2.45 21.33 4.88
CA HIS A 667 3.28 20.25 4.41
C HIS A 667 4.65 20.71 3.92
N GLN A 668 4.70 21.49 2.83
CA GLN A 668 5.92 21.89 2.17
C GLN A 668 5.76 23.28 1.53
N GLY A 669 6.84 23.94 1.21
CA GLY A 669 6.83 25.23 0.54
C GLY A 669 8.19 25.67 0.08
N TRP A 670 8.22 26.70 -0.78
CA TRP A 670 9.42 27.24 -1.38
C TRP A 670 9.36 28.77 -1.51
N LEU A 671 10.51 29.44 -1.31
CA LEU A 671 10.65 30.89 -1.45
C LEU A 671 10.56 31.31 -2.93
N THR A 672 10.00 32.52 -3.16
CA THR A 672 10.27 33.26 -4.39
C THR A 672 11.77 33.64 -4.44
N GLU A 673 12.32 33.85 -5.65
CA GLU A 673 13.76 34.10 -5.77
C GLU A 673 14.24 35.40 -5.09
N ASP A 674 13.36 36.34 -4.84
CA ASP A 674 13.63 37.56 -4.08
C ASP A 674 13.48 37.39 -2.55
N HIS A 675 13.16 36.18 -2.08
CA HIS A 675 12.90 35.80 -0.70
C HIS A 675 11.83 36.66 0.01
N ARG A 676 10.96 37.31 -0.76
CA ARG A 676 9.90 38.15 -0.21
C ARG A 676 8.65 37.37 0.12
N TYR A 677 8.37 36.33 -0.66
CA TYR A 677 7.19 35.49 -0.44
C TYR A 677 7.59 34.03 -0.29
N PHE A 678 6.85 33.33 0.56
CA PHE A 678 6.93 31.90 0.68
C PHE A 678 5.63 31.27 0.19
N ILE A 679 5.75 30.40 -0.82
CA ILE A 679 4.63 29.69 -1.44
C ILE A 679 4.59 28.30 -0.84
N MET A 680 3.46 27.90 -0.26
CA MET A 680 3.34 26.61 0.44
C MET A 680 1.96 25.98 0.21
N ASP A 681 1.83 24.74 0.61
CA ASP A 681 0.61 23.97 0.55
C ASP A 681 0.12 23.48 1.94
N ASP A 682 -1.11 22.96 1.94
CA ASP A 682 -1.69 22.14 3.02
C ASP A 682 -2.17 20.83 2.39
N GLU A 683 -1.41 19.75 2.62
CA GLU A 683 -1.57 18.47 1.95
C GLU A 683 -2.96 17.83 2.14
N SER A 684 -3.51 17.99 3.32
CA SER A 684 -4.69 17.23 3.75
C SER A 684 -5.98 18.05 3.81
N ASP A 685 -5.98 19.32 3.45
CA ASP A 685 -7.12 20.20 3.64
C ASP A 685 -8.34 19.86 2.77
N VAL A 686 -8.12 19.39 1.53
CA VAL A 686 -9.19 18.90 0.65
C VAL A 686 -9.77 17.59 1.19
N ILE A 687 -8.93 16.65 1.63
CA ILE A 687 -9.36 15.37 2.24
C ILE A 687 -10.15 15.61 3.53
N ALA A 688 -9.72 16.57 4.33
CA ALA A 688 -10.41 16.95 5.56
C ALA A 688 -11.74 17.73 5.31
N GLY A 689 -12.01 18.12 4.07
CA GLY A 689 -13.18 18.92 3.70
C GLY A 689 -13.09 20.37 4.16
N ASN A 690 -11.90 20.87 4.47
CA ASN A 690 -11.68 22.29 4.84
C ASN A 690 -11.82 23.21 3.64
N VAL A 691 -11.50 22.71 2.44
CA VAL A 691 -11.67 23.39 1.16
C VAL A 691 -12.18 22.42 0.09
N GLU A 692 -12.73 22.94 -1.00
CA GLU A 692 -13.29 22.12 -2.09
C GLU A 692 -12.27 21.75 -3.16
N THR A 693 -11.22 22.57 -3.34
CA THR A 693 -10.19 22.41 -4.38
C THR A 693 -8.81 22.70 -3.79
N THR A 694 -7.76 22.24 -4.49
CA THR A 694 -6.35 22.46 -4.11
C THR A 694 -6.08 23.90 -3.73
N ARG A 695 -5.48 24.11 -2.57
CA ARG A 695 -5.17 25.43 -2.02
C ARG A 695 -3.65 25.66 -1.97
N THR A 696 -3.21 26.77 -2.58
CA THR A 696 -1.85 27.28 -2.46
C THR A 696 -1.84 28.52 -1.59
N LEU A 697 -0.97 28.57 -0.59
CA LEU A 697 -0.85 29.64 0.40
C LEU A 697 0.38 30.49 0.06
N VAL A 698 0.21 31.82 0.05
CA VAL A 698 1.31 32.78 -0.20
C VAL A 698 1.51 33.64 1.03
N TRP A 699 2.66 33.45 1.68
CA TRP A 699 3.05 34.19 2.87
C TRP A 699 3.96 35.37 2.48
N ASN A 700 3.66 36.55 2.96
CA ASN A 700 4.55 37.71 2.87
C ASN A 700 5.56 37.66 4.05
N LEU A 701 6.85 37.80 3.70
CA LEU A 701 7.98 37.74 4.61
C LEU A 701 8.71 39.11 4.68
N ASP A 702 8.00 40.23 4.53
CA ASP A 702 8.58 41.57 4.74
C ASP A 702 9.08 41.75 6.20
N ASP A 703 8.58 40.93 7.15
CA ASP A 703 9.01 40.81 8.54
C ASP A 703 9.05 39.33 8.89
N LEU A 704 10.24 38.76 9.13
CA LEU A 704 10.41 37.33 9.45
C LEU A 704 9.92 36.98 10.88
N GLU A 705 9.75 37.95 11.75
CA GLU A 705 9.21 37.77 13.10
C GLU A 705 7.66 37.83 13.12
N ASP A 706 7.01 38.39 12.03
CA ASP A 706 5.56 38.44 11.88
C ASP A 706 5.13 38.13 10.44
N PRO A 707 5.30 36.87 9.96
CA PRO A 707 4.93 36.47 8.62
C PRO A 707 3.40 36.52 8.44
N VAL A 708 2.94 37.12 7.33
CA VAL A 708 1.52 37.36 7.06
C VAL A 708 1.03 36.51 5.89
N LEU A 709 -0.07 35.76 6.07
CA LEU A 709 -0.77 35.12 4.95
C LEU A 709 -1.36 36.20 4.04
N ALA A 710 -0.71 36.42 2.91
CA ALA A 710 -1.06 37.49 1.97
C ALA A 710 -2.11 37.06 0.94
N LYS A 711 -2.13 35.77 0.57
CA LYS A 711 -3.04 35.23 -0.44
C LYS A 711 -3.31 33.73 -0.21
N GLU A 712 -4.54 33.34 -0.47
CA GLU A 712 -4.94 31.96 -0.74
C GLU A 712 -5.36 31.88 -2.21
N PHE A 713 -4.73 30.99 -2.97
CA PHE A 713 -5.10 30.67 -4.34
C PHE A 713 -5.76 29.30 -4.37
N PHE A 714 -6.86 29.17 -5.09
CA PHE A 714 -7.60 27.93 -5.25
C PHE A 714 -7.50 27.45 -6.69
N GLY A 715 -7.00 26.26 -6.88
CA GLY A 715 -6.99 25.57 -8.19
C GLY A 715 -8.40 25.17 -8.64
N SER A 716 -8.49 24.57 -9.82
CA SER A 716 -9.78 24.16 -10.41
C SER A 716 -10.20 22.72 -10.02
N LEU A 717 -9.27 21.90 -9.48
CA LEU A 717 -9.45 20.46 -9.24
C LEU A 717 -9.42 20.14 -7.75
N PRO A 718 -10.17 19.12 -7.30
CA PRO A 718 -10.18 18.68 -5.90
C PRO A 718 -8.99 17.75 -5.61
N ALA A 719 -7.76 18.24 -5.83
CA ALA A 719 -6.53 17.49 -5.62
C ALA A 719 -5.93 17.76 -4.24
N SER A 720 -5.35 16.75 -3.61
CA SER A 720 -4.41 16.94 -2.52
C SER A 720 -3.11 17.52 -3.07
N ALA A 721 -2.60 18.59 -2.45
CA ALA A 721 -1.31 19.16 -2.80
C ALA A 721 -0.16 18.33 -2.19
N HIS A 722 1.02 18.41 -2.79
CA HIS A 722 2.26 17.81 -2.26
C HIS A 722 3.46 18.69 -2.66
N ASN A 723 4.64 18.11 -2.84
CA ASN A 723 5.88 18.86 -3.05
C ASN A 723 5.79 19.91 -4.16
N LEU A 724 6.23 21.13 -3.85
CA LEU A 724 6.28 22.24 -4.80
C LEU A 724 7.65 22.93 -4.77
N TYR A 725 8.06 23.44 -5.93
CA TYR A 725 9.32 24.17 -6.10
C TYR A 725 9.13 25.41 -6.97
N VAL A 726 9.86 26.48 -6.66
CA VAL A 726 9.86 27.71 -7.44
C VAL A 726 11.14 27.82 -8.25
N LYS A 727 11.01 28.08 -9.56
CA LYS A 727 12.12 28.42 -10.46
C LYS A 727 11.73 29.63 -11.30
N GLY A 728 12.45 30.73 -11.15
CA GLY A 728 12.09 32.00 -11.75
C GLY A 728 10.72 32.49 -11.27
N ASN A 729 9.83 32.76 -12.18
CA ASN A 729 8.47 33.22 -11.87
C ASN A 729 7.43 32.08 -11.91
N LEU A 730 7.85 30.84 -11.89
CA LEU A 730 6.96 29.68 -11.95
C LEU A 730 7.09 28.83 -10.68
N THR A 731 5.96 28.40 -10.15
CA THR A 731 5.92 27.30 -9.18
C THR A 731 5.43 26.03 -9.86
N TYR A 732 6.10 24.92 -9.56
CA TYR A 732 5.80 23.57 -10.04
C TYR A 732 5.28 22.77 -8.88
N GLN A 733 4.06 22.27 -8.96
CA GLN A 733 3.36 21.61 -7.86
C GLN A 733 3.00 20.17 -8.26
N ALA A 734 3.44 19.21 -7.50
CA ALA A 734 2.97 17.84 -7.60
C ALA A 734 1.67 17.70 -6.79
N ASN A 735 0.54 17.50 -7.47
CA ASN A 735 -0.79 17.47 -6.86
C ASN A 735 -1.39 16.07 -6.88
N TYR A 736 -0.61 15.07 -6.40
CA TYR A 736 -1.01 13.66 -6.29
C TYR A 736 -1.82 13.14 -7.49
N ASN A 737 -3.10 12.80 -7.30
CA ASN A 737 -3.98 12.20 -8.31
C ASN A 737 -4.20 13.04 -9.57
N TYR A 738 -3.74 14.28 -9.60
CA TYR A 738 -3.91 15.18 -10.75
C TYR A 738 -2.58 15.64 -11.35
N GLY A 739 -1.45 15.07 -10.92
CA GLY A 739 -0.16 15.26 -11.57
C GLY A 739 0.51 16.61 -11.30
N LEU A 740 1.20 17.12 -12.30
CA LEU A 740 1.96 18.37 -12.27
C LEU A 740 1.06 19.57 -12.61
N HIS A 741 1.08 20.61 -11.75
CA HIS A 741 0.49 21.91 -12.01
C HIS A 741 1.56 23.00 -11.97
N ILE A 742 1.50 23.95 -12.91
CA ILE A 742 2.46 25.03 -13.05
C ILE A 742 1.72 26.37 -12.95
N LEU A 743 2.05 27.17 -11.93
CA LEU A 743 1.48 28.51 -11.75
C LEU A 743 2.53 29.57 -12.10
N ASP A 744 2.12 30.60 -12.80
CA ASP A 744 2.86 31.86 -12.92
C ASP A 744 2.64 32.69 -11.66
N VAL A 745 3.71 32.93 -10.95
CA VAL A 745 3.77 33.71 -9.70
C VAL A 745 4.61 34.97 -9.85
N SER A 746 4.73 35.47 -11.07
CA SER A 746 5.34 36.79 -11.32
C SER A 746 4.66 37.92 -10.52
N ASP A 747 3.37 37.78 -10.25
CA ASP A 747 2.64 38.46 -9.18
C ASP A 747 2.14 37.44 -8.19
N PRO A 748 2.86 37.18 -7.07
CA PRO A 748 2.48 36.15 -6.11
C PRO A 748 1.11 36.37 -5.46
N LEU A 749 0.56 37.58 -5.51
CA LEU A 749 -0.78 37.87 -5.00
C LEU A 749 -1.90 37.55 -6.01
N ASN A 750 -1.54 37.31 -7.28
CA ASN A 750 -2.46 36.93 -8.35
C ASN A 750 -1.88 35.75 -9.17
N PRO A 751 -1.64 34.56 -8.58
CA PRO A 751 -1.14 33.39 -9.31
C PRO A 751 -2.08 33.01 -10.45
N VAL A 752 -1.51 32.51 -11.55
CA VAL A 752 -2.26 32.04 -12.72
C VAL A 752 -1.75 30.67 -13.15
N GLU A 753 -2.62 29.68 -13.27
CA GLU A 753 -2.23 28.39 -13.83
C GLU A 753 -1.88 28.52 -15.32
N VAL A 754 -0.69 28.07 -15.69
CA VAL A 754 -0.13 28.21 -17.04
C VAL A 754 0.34 26.90 -17.64
N GLY A 755 0.16 25.79 -16.95
CA GLY A 755 0.48 24.45 -17.44
C GLY A 755 0.00 23.37 -16.48
N MET A 756 -0.34 22.21 -17.05
CA MET A 756 -0.76 21.05 -16.30
C MET A 756 -0.43 19.78 -17.08
N PHE A 757 -0.10 18.70 -16.36
CA PHE A 757 0.06 17.36 -16.91
C PHE A 757 -0.40 16.33 -15.87
N ASP A 758 -1.51 15.62 -16.16
CA ASP A 758 -2.01 14.57 -15.29
C ASP A 758 -1.16 13.30 -15.44
N THR A 759 -0.47 12.88 -14.39
CA THR A 759 0.35 11.67 -14.37
C THR A 759 -0.44 10.43 -13.98
N SER A 760 -1.69 10.58 -13.53
CA SER A 760 -2.51 9.52 -12.94
C SER A 760 -3.92 9.45 -13.57
N PRO A 761 -4.04 9.25 -14.88
CA PRO A 761 -5.27 9.44 -15.66
C PRO A 761 -6.44 8.54 -15.24
N TYR A 762 -6.20 7.61 -14.33
CA TYR A 762 -7.19 6.65 -13.83
C TYR A 762 -7.63 6.91 -12.40
N ARG A 763 -7.17 8.02 -11.81
CA ARG A 763 -7.50 8.42 -10.44
C ARG A 763 -8.21 9.76 -10.47
N THR A 764 -9.13 9.95 -9.54
CA THR A 764 -9.87 11.21 -9.40
C THR A 764 -10.11 11.49 -7.91
N GLY A 765 -10.33 12.77 -7.58
CA GLY A 765 -10.58 13.21 -6.22
C GLY A 765 -9.32 13.38 -5.37
N ALA A 766 -9.50 13.89 -4.16
CA ALA A 766 -8.44 14.05 -3.19
C ALA A 766 -7.92 12.67 -2.74
N GLY A 767 -6.64 12.57 -2.54
CA GLY A 767 -5.97 11.34 -2.11
C GLY A 767 -4.47 11.47 -2.33
N PHE A 768 -3.72 10.49 -1.89
CA PHE A 768 -2.27 10.45 -1.89
C PHE A 768 -1.67 9.43 -2.90
N GLY A 769 -2.24 9.19 -4.05
CA GLY A 769 -1.68 8.45 -5.19
C GLY A 769 -1.21 9.42 -6.27
N GLY A 770 -0.47 8.93 -7.27
CA GLY A 770 -0.03 9.76 -8.38
C GLY A 770 1.23 10.58 -8.08
N ALA A 771 1.27 11.86 -8.51
CA ALA A 771 2.46 12.69 -8.45
C ALA A 771 2.93 12.98 -7.03
N TRP A 772 4.14 12.49 -6.70
CA TRP A 772 4.78 12.72 -5.41
C TRP A 772 5.63 13.97 -5.39
N SER A 773 6.50 14.13 -6.39
CA SER A 773 7.47 15.22 -6.44
C SER A 773 7.80 15.60 -7.87
N THR A 774 8.40 16.78 -8.02
CA THR A 774 8.88 17.33 -9.30
C THR A 774 10.23 17.99 -9.12
N TYR A 775 11.09 17.95 -10.13
CA TYR A 775 12.35 18.69 -10.16
C TYR A 775 12.44 19.50 -11.45
N PRO A 776 12.31 20.83 -11.39
CA PRO A 776 12.30 21.69 -12.56
C PRO A 776 13.67 22.35 -12.88
N PHE A 777 14.75 22.05 -12.11
CA PHE A 777 15.94 22.90 -12.11
C PHE A 777 16.98 22.59 -13.20
N PHE A 778 16.80 21.55 -14.03
CA PHE A 778 17.72 21.28 -15.14
C PHE A 778 17.82 22.47 -16.12
N ASP A 779 19.03 22.75 -16.60
CA ASP A 779 19.31 23.83 -17.56
C ASP A 779 18.72 23.51 -18.95
N SER A 780 18.57 22.25 -19.32
CA SER A 780 17.87 21.81 -20.54
C SER A 780 16.39 22.23 -20.56
N GLY A 781 15.83 22.57 -19.39
CA GLY A 781 14.42 22.84 -19.18
C GLY A 781 13.57 21.56 -19.08
N THR A 782 14.19 20.41 -18.98
CA THR A 782 13.53 19.15 -18.63
C THR A 782 12.97 19.24 -17.20
N ILE A 783 11.74 18.84 -17.03
CA ILE A 783 11.05 18.72 -15.74
C ILE A 783 10.85 17.23 -15.48
N ILE A 784 11.35 16.70 -14.38
CA ILE A 784 11.00 15.35 -13.99
C ILE A 784 9.89 15.36 -12.94
N VAL A 785 8.98 14.40 -13.06
CA VAL A 785 7.90 14.17 -12.11
C VAL A 785 7.86 12.68 -11.80
N THR A 786 7.86 12.35 -10.50
CA THR A 786 7.60 10.98 -10.05
C THR A 786 6.15 10.81 -9.68
N SER A 787 5.55 9.75 -10.18
CA SER A 787 4.20 9.31 -9.86
C SER A 787 4.27 7.93 -9.23
N MET A 788 3.63 7.74 -8.06
CA MET A 788 3.89 6.61 -7.16
C MET A 788 3.74 5.24 -7.81
N GLN A 789 2.65 5.03 -8.53
CA GLN A 789 2.33 3.76 -9.17
C GLN A 789 2.72 3.76 -10.66
N GLU A 790 2.68 4.92 -11.27
CA GLU A 790 2.94 5.09 -12.69
C GLU A 790 4.46 5.02 -12.97
N GLY A 791 5.27 5.87 -12.32
CA GLY A 791 6.72 5.90 -12.50
C GLY A 791 7.30 7.30 -12.73
N LEU A 792 8.25 7.45 -13.65
CA LEU A 792 8.98 8.68 -13.93
C LEU A 792 8.54 9.29 -15.25
N PHE A 793 8.21 10.57 -15.22
CA PHE A 793 7.88 11.39 -16.39
C PHE A 793 8.98 12.41 -16.64
N MET A 794 9.43 12.53 -17.89
CA MET A 794 10.25 13.62 -18.40
C MET A 794 9.33 14.55 -19.21
N LEU A 795 9.11 15.74 -18.69
CA LEU A 795 8.16 16.74 -19.22
C LEU A 795 8.89 18.02 -19.65
N LYS A 796 8.20 18.86 -20.44
CA LYS A 796 8.65 20.20 -20.78
C LYS A 796 7.49 21.18 -20.84
N LYS A 797 7.65 22.33 -20.17
CA LYS A 797 6.71 23.45 -20.30
C LYS A 797 6.82 24.07 -21.69
N ARG A 798 5.69 24.14 -22.38
CA ARG A 798 5.62 24.79 -23.69
C ARG A 798 5.74 26.31 -23.53
N VAL A 799 6.69 26.91 -24.24
CA VAL A 799 6.82 28.37 -24.34
C VAL A 799 5.96 28.83 -25.49
N ARG A 800 4.84 29.50 -25.22
CA ARG A 800 4.08 30.15 -26.27
C ARG A 800 4.79 31.44 -26.68
N PRO A 801 5.03 31.68 -27.97
CA PRO A 801 5.51 33.00 -28.42
C PRO A 801 4.50 34.08 -27.98
N ILE A 802 4.99 35.13 -27.36
CA ILE A 802 4.16 36.29 -27.04
C ILE A 802 3.64 36.85 -28.39
N SER A 803 2.31 36.75 -28.63
CA SER A 803 1.64 37.20 -29.82
C SER A 803 1.57 38.73 -29.86
#